data_0b5849c624388293f26fb48d4a721072
#
_entry.id   0b5849c624388293f26fb48d4a721072
#
_cell.length_a   1.000
_cell.length_b   1.000
_cell.length_c   1.000
_cell.angle_alpha   90.00
_cell.angle_beta   90.00
_cell.angle_gamma   90.00
#
_symmetry.space_group_name_H-M   'P 1'
#
loop_
_entity.id
_entity.type
_entity.pdbx_description
1 polymer ?
#
loop_
_entity_poly.entity_id
_entity_poly.type
_entity_poly.pdbx_seq_one_letter_code
_entity_poly.pdbx_strand_id
1 'polypeptide(L)'
;SPDTISKKIDEKFSLNDNASLLLMPARKVWVIPVQNHMEGISTIVAAFDAETGNRIINKDVLNEIKAHKNSYSSMQWLSVDNVVGDKEEALLKEELNSIVTVISGDDWIDYRPARPEDFVGRKAILTDLIKFLEAVNNGLSDTRLFSIKAPSGMGKSSVVLKLADLSKRRNYSKKYFVYAVDVRTALSSRYAEMALRTCFDKADEAGFTDIKQRKVNSSNAVQYLRDASIQKTLTYLKKESKSIVLVFDQFEELFSKRDLDLLFDNVEMLCNEVDALQGALILGFAWKTDLTLPAEHPAYYMWNKLSDRRKEFELIQFKPSEIKSAIKLFGRQLGEQVNPILANYLAKQCQGYPWLLKKLCIHVFRLIQEGSSQEAVIGQRLNIIDLFERDIADLTPDQDACVKEIAKNSPADYFTISEIYGDEVVQSLMNSRIVIRRASKLTLYWDIFKDYVLNKSVPELLLDYIPQMQFTTVVRALRCLLEQGDMTSVELSKNLSLTVSTIDNIMIDSVMFGAVQKKNNIIHLLSNTEEELYKLLQSFFKKHIVYEKLNKFGTEKFEYRTFMSIFDEIYTESNINSKTKMTYCSKLYNWFIRLGLLSEEQGQIVLTVSPSSKSIRLSLERARRGRYQTGSQNLFWGQTSPEKMIELYQLIKGGNNSYSSLKSRGYRNAIELLTAAKALHRQKDVLFLILPIEKAIENIATADNIIFARNILASNPDIRNIEMGQLLSEHYSRDWTTSSKVRYGNSIMNWVKYLDSNEKISAYI
;
A
#
# COMPACT_ATOMS: atom_id res chain seq x y z
N SER A 1 0.28 -17.88 -58.10
CA SER A 1 -0.12 -19.25 -58.40
C SER A 1 -0.57 -19.95 -57.13
N PRO A 2 -1.34 -21.05 -57.22
CA PRO A 2 -1.69 -21.86 -56.05
C PRO A 2 -0.47 -22.25 -55.18
N ASP A 3 0.63 -22.63 -55.86
CA ASP A 3 1.89 -23.02 -55.21
C ASP A 3 2.54 -21.89 -54.42
N THR A 4 2.45 -20.65 -54.90
CA THR A 4 2.97 -19.50 -54.18
C THR A 4 2.17 -19.17 -52.93
N ILE A 5 0.86 -19.36 -52.99
CA ILE A 5 -0.04 -19.13 -51.87
C ILE A 5 0.05 -20.28 -50.87
N SER A 6 0.11 -21.54 -51.31
CA SER A 6 0.40 -22.68 -50.48
C SER A 6 1.70 -22.47 -49.72
N LYS A 7 2.78 -22.06 -50.37
CA LYS A 7 4.05 -21.81 -49.76
C LYS A 7 4.01 -20.67 -48.72
N LYS A 8 3.23 -19.60 -48.95
CA LYS A 8 3.02 -18.51 -48.00
C LYS A 8 2.17 -18.95 -46.78
N ILE A 9 1.19 -19.82 -47.01
CA ILE A 9 0.37 -20.37 -45.92
C ILE A 9 1.24 -21.31 -45.14
N ASP A 10 2.01 -22.18 -45.77
CA ASP A 10 2.96 -23.06 -45.17
C ASP A 10 4.07 -22.34 -44.35
N GLU A 11 4.53 -21.20 -44.80
CA GLU A 11 5.50 -20.36 -44.09
C GLU A 11 4.94 -19.80 -42.78
N LYS A 12 3.61 -19.69 -42.63
CA LYS A 12 2.96 -19.11 -41.48
C LYS A 12 2.28 -20.15 -40.56
N PHE A 13 1.89 -21.31 -41.10
CA PHE A 13 1.07 -22.28 -40.38
C PHE A 13 1.55 -23.69 -40.68
N SER A 14 1.85 -24.46 -39.63
CA SER A 14 2.10 -25.90 -39.76
C SER A 14 0.80 -26.63 -40.03
N LEU A 15 0.67 -27.27 -41.18
CA LEU A 15 -0.43 -28.12 -41.51
C LEU A 15 -0.03 -29.58 -41.25
N ASN A 16 -0.90 -30.36 -40.59
CA ASN A 16 -0.64 -31.80 -40.37
C ASN A 16 -0.57 -32.54 -41.70
N ASP A 17 0.18 -33.64 -41.77
CA ASP A 17 0.43 -34.46 -42.96
C ASP A 17 -0.84 -34.91 -43.72
N ASN A 18 -1.99 -34.91 -43.04
CA ASN A 18 -3.28 -35.25 -43.62
C ASN A 18 -4.20 -34.04 -43.89
N ALA A 19 -3.68 -32.81 -43.74
CA ALA A 19 -4.46 -31.61 -44.01
C ALA A 19 -4.43 -31.28 -45.50
N SER A 20 -5.56 -30.97 -46.07
CA SER A 20 -5.71 -30.53 -47.45
C SER A 20 -6.18 -29.08 -47.47
N LEU A 21 -5.61 -28.26 -48.31
CA LEU A 21 -6.05 -26.90 -48.60
C LEU A 21 -6.98 -26.90 -49.81
N LEU A 22 -8.10 -26.24 -49.68
CA LEU A 22 -9.09 -26.12 -50.69
C LEU A 22 -9.31 -24.66 -51.08
N LEU A 23 -9.07 -24.32 -52.34
CA LEU A 23 -9.32 -22.96 -52.84
C LEU A 23 -10.81 -22.75 -53.14
N MET A 24 -11.35 -21.66 -52.62
CA MET A 24 -12.69 -21.14 -52.93
C MET A 24 -12.53 -19.95 -53.93
N PRO A 25 -12.57 -20.17 -55.24
CA PRO A 25 -12.26 -19.12 -56.23
C PRO A 25 -13.21 -17.94 -56.14
N ALA A 26 -14.49 -18.19 -55.89
CA ALA A 26 -15.50 -17.13 -55.83
C ALA A 26 -15.33 -16.18 -54.64
N ARG A 27 -14.59 -16.58 -53.60
CA ARG A 27 -14.31 -15.79 -52.42
C ARG A 27 -12.83 -15.49 -52.21
N LYS A 28 -11.99 -15.95 -53.10
CA LYS A 28 -10.52 -15.80 -52.98
C LYS A 28 -9.95 -16.23 -51.62
N VAL A 29 -10.42 -17.40 -51.10
CA VAL A 29 -10.03 -17.94 -49.79
C VAL A 29 -9.57 -19.38 -49.94
N TRP A 30 -8.48 -19.71 -49.19
CA TRP A 30 -8.10 -21.11 -48.94
C TRP A 30 -8.74 -21.60 -47.66
N VAL A 31 -9.25 -22.81 -47.63
CA VAL A 31 -9.88 -23.40 -46.46
C VAL A 31 -9.29 -24.77 -46.15
N ILE A 32 -9.24 -25.11 -44.85
CA ILE A 32 -8.95 -26.47 -44.37
C ILE A 32 -10.27 -27.10 -43.98
N PRO A 33 -10.79 -28.04 -44.79
CA PRO A 33 -12.05 -28.72 -44.50
C PRO A 33 -11.84 -29.95 -43.62
N VAL A 34 -12.86 -30.31 -42.82
CA VAL A 34 -13.05 -31.68 -42.36
C VAL A 34 -13.91 -32.34 -43.41
N GLN A 35 -13.38 -33.38 -44.04
CA GLN A 35 -14.01 -34.07 -45.16
C GLN A 35 -14.67 -35.37 -44.70
N ASN A 36 -15.91 -35.58 -45.13
CA ASN A 36 -16.51 -36.90 -45.17
C ASN A 36 -16.48 -37.36 -46.62
N HIS A 37 -15.79 -38.47 -46.91
CA HIS A 37 -15.47 -38.93 -48.28
C HIS A 37 -16.68 -39.21 -49.18
N MET A 38 -17.90 -39.26 -48.62
CA MET A 38 -19.11 -39.58 -49.35
C MET A 38 -20.09 -38.40 -49.55
N GLU A 39 -19.98 -37.34 -48.75
CA GLU A 39 -21.03 -36.30 -48.66
C GLU A 39 -20.51 -34.85 -48.85
N GLY A 40 -19.26 -34.66 -49.25
CA GLY A 40 -18.67 -33.35 -49.41
C GLY A 40 -18.12 -32.78 -48.08
N ILE A 41 -17.96 -31.47 -48.02
CA ILE A 41 -17.32 -30.79 -46.88
C ILE A 41 -18.29 -30.69 -45.72
N SER A 42 -18.00 -31.36 -44.60
CA SER A 42 -18.82 -31.32 -43.40
C SER A 42 -18.62 -30.03 -42.57
N THR A 43 -17.38 -29.59 -42.47
CA THR A 43 -17.06 -28.34 -41.77
C THR A 43 -15.76 -27.75 -42.28
N ILE A 44 -15.49 -26.46 -41.95
CA ILE A 44 -14.25 -25.78 -42.26
C ILE A 44 -13.55 -25.48 -40.95
N VAL A 45 -12.30 -25.98 -40.78
CA VAL A 45 -11.48 -25.83 -39.56
C VAL A 45 -10.81 -24.46 -39.55
N ALA A 46 -10.25 -24.04 -40.70
CA ALA A 46 -9.57 -22.74 -40.84
C ALA A 46 -9.77 -22.20 -42.26
N ALA A 47 -9.69 -20.88 -42.42
CA ALA A 47 -9.72 -20.21 -43.70
C ALA A 47 -8.58 -19.21 -43.79
N PHE A 48 -8.02 -19.03 -45.00
CA PHE A 48 -6.91 -18.14 -45.26
C PHE A 48 -7.20 -17.29 -46.51
N ASP A 49 -6.86 -16.04 -46.48
CA ASP A 49 -6.99 -15.15 -47.63
C ASP A 49 -6.10 -15.62 -48.79
N ALA A 50 -6.64 -15.70 -50.00
CA ALA A 50 -5.95 -16.26 -51.16
C ALA A 50 -4.89 -15.33 -51.74
N GLU A 51 -4.92 -14.04 -51.46
CA GLU A 51 -3.96 -13.04 -51.95
C GLU A 51 -2.81 -12.87 -50.95
N THR A 52 -3.12 -12.76 -49.66
CA THR A 52 -2.13 -12.48 -48.62
C THR A 52 -1.61 -13.71 -47.91
N GLY A 53 -2.35 -14.84 -47.93
CA GLY A 53 -2.05 -16.04 -47.15
C GLY A 53 -2.31 -15.87 -45.65
N ASN A 54 -2.93 -14.77 -45.22
CA ASN A 54 -3.23 -14.56 -43.79
C ASN A 54 -4.43 -15.37 -43.35
N ARG A 55 -4.40 -15.89 -42.12
CA ARG A 55 -5.52 -16.58 -41.51
C ARG A 55 -6.67 -15.59 -41.26
N ILE A 56 -7.87 -15.99 -41.65
CA ILE A 56 -9.08 -15.23 -41.39
C ILE A 56 -9.56 -15.57 -39.98
N ILE A 57 -9.50 -14.61 -39.08
CA ILE A 57 -9.92 -14.75 -37.66
C ILE A 57 -11.24 -14.06 -37.34
N ASN A 58 -11.74 -13.21 -38.23
CA ASN A 58 -13.04 -12.56 -38.05
C ASN A 58 -14.17 -13.60 -38.09
N LYS A 59 -14.92 -13.72 -36.96
CA LYS A 59 -15.99 -14.72 -36.79
C LYS A 59 -17.11 -14.58 -37.82
N ASP A 60 -17.47 -13.36 -38.19
CA ASP A 60 -18.55 -13.12 -39.13
C ASP A 60 -18.16 -13.57 -40.54
N VAL A 61 -16.94 -13.27 -40.97
CA VAL A 61 -16.38 -13.73 -42.23
C VAL A 61 -16.23 -15.25 -42.24
N LEU A 62 -15.77 -15.87 -41.16
CA LEU A 62 -15.68 -17.31 -41.02
C LEU A 62 -17.04 -17.99 -41.07
N ASN A 63 -18.04 -17.42 -40.44
CA ASN A 63 -19.43 -17.95 -40.49
C ASN A 63 -20.02 -17.84 -41.89
N GLU A 64 -19.76 -16.74 -42.59
CA GLU A 64 -20.18 -16.57 -43.97
C GLU A 64 -19.50 -17.59 -44.90
N ILE A 65 -18.18 -17.82 -44.72
CA ILE A 65 -17.45 -18.86 -45.46
C ILE A 65 -18.01 -20.24 -45.14
N LYS A 66 -18.31 -20.57 -43.92
CA LYS A 66 -18.92 -21.83 -43.49
C LYS A 66 -20.32 -22.03 -44.04
N ALA A 67 -21.13 -20.98 -44.14
CA ALA A 67 -22.46 -21.02 -44.69
C ALA A 67 -22.48 -21.42 -46.20
N HIS A 68 -21.41 -21.07 -46.91
CA HIS A 68 -21.29 -21.34 -48.35
C HIS A 68 -20.43 -22.57 -48.67
N LYS A 69 -20.21 -23.47 -47.69
CA LYS A 69 -19.35 -24.66 -47.84
C LYS A 69 -19.76 -25.61 -48.97
N ASN A 70 -21.00 -25.61 -49.42
CA ASN A 70 -21.52 -26.48 -50.46
C ASN A 70 -21.53 -25.86 -51.87
N SER A 71 -21.02 -24.60 -52.03
CA SER A 71 -21.01 -23.87 -53.32
C SER A 71 -19.73 -24.12 -54.12
N TYR A 72 -19.12 -25.29 -54.02
CA TYR A 72 -17.76 -25.57 -54.50
C TYR A 72 -17.76 -26.53 -55.69
N SER A 73 -18.29 -26.10 -56.82
CA SER A 73 -18.28 -26.91 -58.04
C SER A 73 -16.95 -26.87 -58.83
N SER A 74 -15.97 -26.03 -58.40
CA SER A 74 -14.68 -25.91 -59.08
C SER A 74 -13.53 -25.78 -58.06
N MET A 75 -13.33 -26.84 -57.26
CA MET A 75 -12.28 -26.86 -56.23
C MET A 75 -10.97 -27.42 -56.74
N GLN A 76 -9.87 -26.72 -56.42
CA GLN A 76 -8.50 -27.25 -56.55
C GLN A 76 -8.06 -27.78 -55.22
N TRP A 77 -7.75 -29.06 -55.12
CA TRP A 77 -7.10 -29.66 -53.96
C TRP A 77 -5.61 -29.51 -54.03
N LEU A 78 -4.99 -28.96 -53.00
CA LEU A 78 -3.57 -28.97 -52.84
C LEU A 78 -3.22 -29.97 -51.72
N SER A 79 -2.50 -31.01 -52.09
CA SER A 79 -1.91 -31.93 -51.11
C SER A 79 -0.67 -31.28 -50.54
N VAL A 80 -0.65 -31.16 -49.24
CA VAL A 80 0.51 -30.61 -48.48
C VAL A 80 1.32 -31.79 -48.00
N ASP A 81 1.99 -32.46 -48.92
CA ASP A 81 2.94 -33.49 -48.58
C ASP A 81 4.31 -32.86 -48.29
N ASN A 82 4.84 -33.08 -47.09
CA ASN A 82 6.24 -32.92 -46.71
C ASN A 82 6.83 -31.56 -46.27
N VAL A 83 6.15 -30.76 -45.48
CA VAL A 83 6.82 -29.59 -44.87
C VAL A 83 6.66 -29.45 -43.34
N VAL A 84 6.19 -30.48 -42.68
CA VAL A 84 5.79 -30.40 -41.25
C VAL A 84 6.95 -30.36 -40.28
N GLY A 85 8.06 -31.02 -40.54
CA GLY A 85 9.15 -31.17 -39.54
C GLY A 85 9.90 -29.89 -39.19
N ASP A 86 10.31 -29.10 -40.21
CA ASP A 86 11.20 -27.97 -39.98
C ASP A 86 10.50 -26.68 -39.52
N LYS A 87 9.20 -26.55 -39.81
CA LYS A 87 8.42 -25.34 -39.51
C LYS A 87 7.74 -25.39 -38.15
N GLU A 88 7.28 -26.56 -37.70
CA GLU A 88 6.84 -26.77 -36.33
C GLU A 88 7.98 -26.47 -35.33
N GLU A 89 9.21 -26.85 -35.72
CA GLU A 89 10.43 -26.52 -34.98
C GLU A 89 10.73 -25.02 -34.96
N ALA A 90 10.48 -24.29 -36.04
CA ALA A 90 10.68 -22.84 -36.12
C ALA A 90 9.65 -22.06 -35.31
N LEU A 91 8.37 -22.43 -35.37
CA LEU A 91 7.28 -21.85 -34.58
C LEU A 91 7.45 -22.17 -33.09
N LEU A 92 7.82 -23.38 -32.74
CA LEU A 92 8.17 -23.77 -31.37
C LEU A 92 9.38 -22.95 -30.86
N LYS A 93 10.37 -22.70 -31.72
CA LYS A 93 11.50 -21.83 -31.36
C LYS A 93 11.08 -20.38 -31.11
N GLU A 94 10.17 -19.82 -31.92
CA GLU A 94 9.66 -18.48 -31.73
C GLU A 94 8.81 -18.37 -30.47
N GLU A 95 7.94 -19.34 -30.19
CA GLU A 95 7.18 -19.42 -28.96
C GLU A 95 8.07 -19.64 -27.73
N LEU A 96 9.09 -20.50 -27.81
CA LEU A 96 10.06 -20.67 -26.73
C LEU A 96 10.87 -19.39 -26.47
N ASN A 97 11.23 -18.64 -27.52
CA ASN A 97 11.90 -17.34 -27.39
C ASN A 97 11.00 -16.27 -26.76
N SER A 98 9.67 -16.45 -26.77
CA SER A 98 8.73 -15.56 -26.09
C SER A 98 8.73 -15.75 -24.56
N ILE A 99 9.27 -16.88 -24.05
CA ILE A 99 9.37 -17.15 -22.62
C ILE A 99 10.50 -16.33 -22.03
N VAL A 100 10.16 -15.24 -21.40
CA VAL A 100 11.10 -14.34 -20.72
C VAL A 100 11.03 -14.54 -19.21
N THR A 101 12.20 -14.66 -18.60
CA THR A 101 12.27 -14.73 -17.13
C THR A 101 11.98 -13.38 -16.50
N VAL A 102 11.51 -13.40 -15.26
CA VAL A 102 11.42 -12.19 -14.46
C VAL A 102 12.83 -11.62 -14.25
N ILE A 103 13.04 -10.37 -14.66
CA ILE A 103 14.34 -9.70 -14.62
C ILE A 103 14.31 -8.62 -13.52
N SER A 104 15.35 -8.62 -12.68
CA SER A 104 15.58 -7.56 -11.69
C SER A 104 16.05 -6.26 -12.33
N GLY A 105 16.03 -5.18 -11.57
CA GLY A 105 16.69 -3.93 -11.94
C GLY A 105 18.20 -4.10 -12.11
N ASP A 106 18.82 -3.25 -12.94
CA ASP A 106 20.27 -3.26 -13.16
C ASP A 106 21.01 -2.65 -11.97
N ASP A 107 20.38 -1.69 -11.34
CA ASP A 107 20.90 -1.01 -10.15
C ASP A 107 19.77 -0.64 -9.17
N TRP A 108 20.14 0.04 -8.09
CA TRP A 108 19.19 0.43 -7.07
C TRP A 108 18.17 1.49 -7.53
N ILE A 109 18.52 2.37 -8.49
CA ILE A 109 17.63 3.42 -9.01
C ILE A 109 16.59 2.85 -9.99
N ASP A 110 16.80 1.65 -10.49
CA ASP A 110 15.91 0.99 -11.44
C ASP A 110 14.56 0.64 -10.78
N TYR A 111 13.47 0.96 -11.46
CA TYR A 111 12.10 0.69 -10.99
C TYR A 111 11.64 -0.75 -11.21
N ARG A 112 12.38 -1.56 -11.98
CA ARG A 112 12.15 -3.00 -12.07
C ARG A 112 12.22 -3.66 -10.69
N PRO A 113 11.79 -4.93 -10.55
CA PRO A 113 11.87 -5.66 -9.29
C PRO A 113 13.24 -5.54 -8.63
N ALA A 114 13.28 -5.40 -7.31
CA ALA A 114 14.54 -5.27 -6.58
C ALA A 114 15.45 -6.48 -6.81
N ARG A 115 16.74 -6.22 -7.00
CA ARG A 115 17.75 -7.28 -7.02
C ARG A 115 17.74 -8.05 -5.69
N PRO A 116 18.09 -9.34 -5.68
CA PRO A 116 18.14 -10.13 -4.45
C PRO A 116 19.00 -9.54 -3.33
N GLU A 117 20.09 -8.83 -3.66
CA GLU A 117 20.95 -8.11 -2.72
C GLU A 117 20.31 -6.84 -2.14
N ASP A 118 19.46 -6.16 -2.92
CA ASP A 118 18.73 -4.96 -2.51
C ASP A 118 17.36 -5.27 -1.88
N PHE A 119 17.02 -6.55 -1.78
CA PHE A 119 15.75 -6.99 -1.23
C PHE A 119 15.68 -6.76 0.29
N VAL A 120 14.63 -6.06 0.71
CA VAL A 120 14.42 -5.68 2.11
C VAL A 120 13.09 -6.24 2.64
N GLY A 121 13.12 -6.68 3.89
CA GLY A 121 11.93 -7.11 4.60
C GLY A 121 11.37 -8.47 4.16
N ARG A 122 10.07 -8.65 4.29
CA ARG A 122 9.30 -9.83 3.86
C ARG A 122 9.79 -11.17 4.42
N LYS A 123 10.51 -11.17 5.54
CA LYS A 123 11.09 -12.41 6.11
C LYS A 123 10.01 -13.44 6.46
N ALA A 124 8.89 -13.01 7.02
CA ALA A 124 7.78 -13.90 7.39
C ALA A 124 7.22 -14.60 6.14
N ILE A 125 6.88 -13.84 5.10
CA ILE A 125 6.35 -14.40 3.83
C ILE A 125 7.33 -15.37 3.18
N LEU A 126 8.63 -15.03 3.11
CA LEU A 126 9.64 -15.93 2.57
C LEU A 126 9.79 -17.21 3.40
N THR A 127 9.73 -17.08 4.73
CA THR A 127 9.76 -18.23 5.62
C THR A 127 8.55 -19.13 5.42
N ASP A 128 7.36 -18.57 5.29
CA ASP A 128 6.12 -19.31 5.10
C ASP A 128 6.04 -19.94 3.70
N LEU A 129 6.56 -19.28 2.66
CA LEU A 129 6.75 -19.87 1.32
C LEU A 129 7.67 -21.07 1.38
N ILE A 130 8.84 -20.96 2.05
CA ILE A 130 9.78 -22.07 2.18
C ILE A 130 9.14 -23.22 2.97
N LYS A 131 8.44 -22.95 4.07
CA LYS A 131 7.70 -23.99 4.82
C LYS A 131 6.67 -24.69 3.95
N PHE A 132 5.97 -23.94 3.09
CA PHE A 132 5.03 -24.55 2.13
C PHE A 132 5.76 -25.48 1.15
N LEU A 133 6.88 -25.04 0.55
CA LEU A 133 7.69 -25.90 -0.33
C LEU A 133 8.20 -27.14 0.40
N GLU A 134 8.61 -27.01 1.66
CA GLU A 134 9.02 -28.12 2.51
C GLU A 134 7.87 -29.08 2.81
N ALA A 135 6.68 -28.55 3.09
CA ALA A 135 5.48 -29.36 3.32
C ALA A 135 5.08 -30.15 2.07
N VAL A 136 5.14 -29.52 0.88
CA VAL A 136 4.91 -30.22 -0.41
C VAL A 136 5.94 -31.33 -0.61
N ASN A 137 7.22 -31.02 -0.42
CA ASN A 137 8.33 -31.97 -0.64
C ASN A 137 8.28 -33.18 0.31
N ASN A 138 7.76 -32.97 1.53
CA ASN A 138 7.57 -34.00 2.53
C ASN A 138 6.21 -34.72 2.42
N GLY A 139 5.37 -34.39 1.44
CA GLY A 139 4.04 -34.98 1.27
C GLY A 139 3.02 -34.57 2.33
N LEU A 140 3.27 -33.45 3.04
CA LEU A 140 2.40 -32.91 4.09
C LEU A 140 1.43 -31.83 3.61
N SER A 141 1.47 -31.47 2.32
CA SER A 141 0.57 -30.49 1.72
C SER A 141 -0.42 -31.17 0.78
N ASP A 142 -1.69 -30.79 0.88
CA ASP A 142 -2.74 -31.28 -0.02
C ASP A 142 -2.70 -30.63 -1.40
N THR A 143 -2.02 -29.47 -1.53
CA THR A 143 -1.89 -28.76 -2.80
C THR A 143 -0.45 -28.51 -3.19
N ARG A 144 -0.20 -28.37 -4.52
CA ARG A 144 1.06 -27.96 -5.15
C ARG A 144 0.96 -26.58 -5.78
N LEU A 145 -0.12 -25.87 -5.47
CA LEU A 145 -0.39 -24.57 -6.02
C LEU A 145 -0.25 -23.49 -4.95
N PHE A 146 0.39 -22.38 -5.30
CA PHE A 146 0.39 -21.21 -4.44
C PHE A 146 0.17 -19.91 -5.22
N SER A 147 -0.30 -18.88 -4.52
CA SER A 147 -0.41 -17.53 -5.06
C SER A 147 0.19 -16.49 -4.15
N ILE A 148 0.83 -15.48 -4.75
CA ILE A 148 1.32 -14.28 -4.08
C ILE A 148 0.43 -13.13 -4.52
N LYS A 149 -0.41 -12.63 -3.59
CA LYS A 149 -1.39 -11.58 -3.85
C LYS A 149 -0.94 -10.26 -3.26
N ALA A 150 -1.11 -9.19 -3.98
CA ALA A 150 -0.99 -7.82 -3.48
C ALA A 150 -1.43 -6.80 -4.52
N PRO A 151 -1.75 -5.56 -4.13
CA PRO A 151 -1.83 -4.43 -5.06
C PRO A 151 -0.52 -4.22 -5.84
N SER A 152 -0.58 -3.39 -6.89
CA SER A 152 0.62 -3.02 -7.66
C SER A 152 1.69 -2.38 -6.77
N GLY A 153 2.96 -2.59 -7.09
CA GLY A 153 4.08 -1.97 -6.38
C GLY A 153 4.43 -2.54 -4.99
N MET A 154 3.69 -3.54 -4.49
CA MET A 154 3.94 -4.15 -3.18
C MET A 154 5.13 -5.12 -3.15
N GLY A 155 5.76 -5.38 -4.31
CA GLY A 155 6.98 -6.17 -4.42
C GLY A 155 6.76 -7.66 -4.67
N LYS A 156 5.66 -8.07 -5.30
CA LYS A 156 5.39 -9.47 -5.71
C LYS A 156 6.57 -10.08 -6.48
N SER A 157 6.93 -9.45 -7.59
CA SER A 157 8.05 -9.91 -8.44
C SER A 157 9.39 -9.92 -7.71
N SER A 158 9.61 -8.99 -6.78
CA SER A 158 10.83 -8.99 -5.93
C SER A 158 10.87 -10.17 -4.97
N VAL A 159 9.70 -10.58 -4.42
CA VAL A 159 9.59 -11.80 -3.59
C VAL A 159 9.88 -13.04 -4.43
N VAL A 160 9.34 -13.10 -5.65
CA VAL A 160 9.58 -14.22 -6.59
C VAL A 160 11.07 -14.34 -6.94
N LEU A 161 11.73 -13.23 -7.28
CA LEU A 161 13.18 -13.19 -7.54
C LEU A 161 13.99 -13.59 -6.30
N LYS A 162 13.58 -13.15 -5.11
CA LYS A 162 14.24 -13.53 -3.87
C LYS A 162 14.07 -15.00 -3.55
N LEU A 163 12.91 -15.59 -3.83
CA LEU A 163 12.68 -17.02 -3.69
C LEU A 163 13.60 -17.81 -4.65
N ALA A 164 13.73 -17.35 -5.91
CA ALA A 164 14.64 -17.95 -6.89
C ALA A 164 16.12 -17.82 -6.48
N ASP A 165 16.52 -16.68 -5.88
CA ASP A 165 17.87 -16.53 -5.30
C ASP A 165 18.11 -17.48 -4.12
N LEU A 166 17.15 -17.59 -3.21
CA LEU A 166 17.24 -18.48 -2.08
C LEU A 166 17.38 -19.95 -2.50
N SER A 167 16.67 -20.36 -3.56
CA SER A 167 16.78 -21.74 -4.09
C SER A 167 18.17 -22.10 -4.58
N LYS A 168 18.99 -21.13 -4.98
CA LYS A 168 20.40 -21.33 -5.41
C LYS A 168 21.38 -21.49 -4.25
N ARG A 169 20.96 -21.21 -3.00
CA ARG A 169 21.84 -21.28 -1.82
C ARG A 169 22.03 -22.73 -1.39
N ARG A 170 23.20 -23.02 -0.80
CA ARG A 170 23.66 -24.38 -0.39
C ARG A 170 22.59 -25.21 0.34
N ASN A 171 21.76 -24.56 1.18
CA ASN A 171 20.73 -25.26 1.96
C ASN A 171 19.53 -25.71 1.13
N TYR A 172 19.27 -25.06 -0.02
CA TYR A 172 18.09 -25.25 -0.84
C TYR A 172 18.38 -25.71 -2.26
N SER A 173 19.60 -25.47 -2.79
CA SER A 173 19.94 -25.74 -4.19
C SER A 173 19.87 -27.23 -4.58
N LYS A 174 19.96 -28.13 -3.60
CA LYS A 174 19.76 -29.57 -3.82
C LYS A 174 18.28 -30.00 -3.72
N LYS A 175 17.39 -29.13 -3.20
CA LYS A 175 15.98 -29.43 -2.94
C LYS A 175 15.02 -28.74 -3.90
N TYR A 176 15.34 -27.52 -4.30
CA TYR A 176 14.42 -26.68 -5.07
C TYR A 176 15.11 -26.04 -6.27
N PHE A 177 14.47 -26.13 -7.41
CA PHE A 177 14.77 -25.32 -8.59
C PHE A 177 13.59 -24.38 -8.84
N VAL A 178 13.79 -23.07 -8.70
CA VAL A 178 12.74 -22.07 -8.88
C VAL A 178 12.99 -21.32 -10.18
N TYR A 179 12.01 -21.34 -11.07
CA TYR A 179 11.99 -20.63 -12.33
C TYR A 179 10.77 -19.74 -12.42
N ALA A 180 10.95 -18.48 -12.76
CA ALA A 180 9.88 -17.51 -12.84
C ALA A 180 9.80 -16.88 -14.22
N VAL A 181 8.62 -16.88 -14.81
CA VAL A 181 8.34 -16.32 -16.12
C VAL A 181 7.46 -15.07 -16.02
N ASP A 182 7.72 -14.10 -16.89
CA ASP A 182 6.93 -12.88 -17.02
C ASP A 182 5.83 -13.09 -18.07
N VAL A 183 4.60 -13.27 -17.63
CA VAL A 183 3.50 -13.62 -18.54
C VAL A 183 3.05 -12.49 -19.48
N ARG A 184 3.57 -11.26 -19.31
CA ARG A 184 3.33 -10.17 -20.26
C ARG A 184 3.78 -10.48 -21.67
N THR A 185 4.76 -11.36 -21.81
CA THR A 185 5.29 -11.83 -23.08
C THR A 185 4.49 -12.95 -23.74
N ALA A 186 3.40 -13.43 -23.12
CA ALA A 186 2.56 -14.47 -23.69
C ALA A 186 1.97 -14.06 -25.04
N LEU A 187 2.21 -14.87 -26.07
CA LEU A 187 1.77 -14.66 -27.45
C LEU A 187 0.71 -15.68 -27.91
N SER A 188 0.63 -16.85 -27.25
CA SER A 188 -0.28 -17.91 -27.65
C SER A 188 -0.95 -18.59 -26.46
N SER A 189 -2.02 -19.34 -26.70
CA SER A 189 -2.71 -20.17 -25.71
C SER A 189 -1.82 -21.34 -25.19
N ARG A 190 -0.70 -21.63 -25.85
CA ARG A 190 0.27 -22.64 -25.46
C ARG A 190 1.34 -22.11 -24.49
N TYR A 191 1.30 -20.85 -24.09
CA TYR A 191 2.31 -20.22 -23.25
C TYR A 191 2.62 -21.03 -21.98
N ALA A 192 1.62 -21.60 -21.31
CA ALA A 192 1.81 -22.42 -20.12
C ALA A 192 2.66 -23.67 -20.40
N GLU A 193 2.45 -24.32 -21.56
CA GLU A 193 3.26 -25.44 -22.01
C GLU A 193 4.69 -25.01 -22.28
N MET A 194 4.88 -23.92 -23.01
CA MET A 194 6.22 -23.41 -23.33
C MET A 194 7.01 -23.00 -22.09
N ALA A 195 6.33 -22.33 -21.14
CA ALA A 195 6.92 -21.99 -19.85
C ALA A 195 7.38 -23.23 -19.07
N LEU A 196 6.56 -24.28 -19.10
CA LEU A 196 6.87 -25.55 -18.46
C LEU A 196 8.07 -26.23 -19.11
N ARG A 197 8.12 -26.31 -20.44
CA ARG A 197 9.26 -26.84 -21.20
C ARG A 197 10.55 -26.09 -20.86
N THR A 198 10.50 -24.76 -20.98
CA THR A 198 11.67 -23.92 -20.65
C THR A 198 12.13 -24.11 -19.22
N CYS A 199 11.19 -24.26 -18.27
CA CYS A 199 11.52 -24.52 -16.88
C CYS A 199 12.27 -25.86 -16.69
N PHE A 200 11.82 -26.93 -17.34
CA PHE A 200 12.50 -28.22 -17.28
C PHE A 200 13.87 -28.18 -17.98
N ASP A 201 13.97 -27.53 -19.15
CA ASP A 201 15.25 -27.38 -19.87
C ASP A 201 16.25 -26.58 -19.01
N LYS A 202 15.82 -25.50 -18.36
CA LYS A 202 16.67 -24.72 -17.44
C LYS A 202 17.06 -25.49 -16.17
N ALA A 203 16.20 -26.38 -15.68
CA ALA A 203 16.53 -27.26 -14.56
C ALA A 203 17.58 -28.28 -14.96
N ASP A 204 17.51 -28.81 -16.19
CA ASP A 204 18.49 -29.73 -16.75
C ASP A 204 19.84 -29.04 -17.01
N GLU A 205 19.84 -27.87 -17.66
CA GLU A 205 21.02 -27.03 -17.85
C GLU A 205 21.73 -26.69 -16.53
N ALA A 206 20.96 -26.49 -15.45
CA ALA A 206 21.49 -26.25 -14.12
C ALA A 206 21.99 -27.49 -13.39
N GLY A 207 21.88 -28.67 -14.00
CA GLY A 207 22.23 -29.94 -13.38
C GLY A 207 21.34 -30.37 -12.21
N PHE A 208 20.11 -29.83 -12.16
CA PHE A 208 19.14 -30.19 -11.12
C PHE A 208 18.47 -31.54 -11.39
N THR A 209 18.34 -31.92 -12.67
CA THR A 209 17.85 -33.21 -13.14
C THR A 209 19.03 -34.01 -13.78
N ASP A 210 19.05 -35.32 -13.58
CA ASP A 210 20.07 -36.20 -14.18
C ASP A 210 19.58 -36.88 -15.48
N ILE A 211 18.40 -36.50 -15.97
CA ILE A 211 17.73 -37.13 -17.11
C ILE A 211 17.71 -36.12 -18.26
N LYS A 212 18.55 -36.37 -19.27
CA LYS A 212 18.46 -35.59 -20.52
C LYS A 212 17.12 -35.82 -21.17
N GLN A 213 16.39 -34.71 -21.32
CA GLN A 213 15.08 -34.73 -21.93
C GLN A 213 15.22 -34.98 -23.43
N ARG A 214 14.40 -35.88 -23.96
CA ARG A 214 14.20 -36.03 -25.39
C ARG A 214 13.22 -34.92 -25.87
N LYS A 215 13.30 -34.57 -27.15
CA LYS A 215 12.28 -33.72 -27.78
C LYS A 215 10.91 -34.38 -27.58
N VAL A 216 10.05 -33.74 -26.80
CA VAL A 216 8.68 -34.22 -26.51
C VAL A 216 7.74 -33.51 -27.45
N ASN A 217 7.04 -34.25 -28.31
CA ASN A 217 5.96 -33.74 -29.10
C ASN A 217 4.68 -33.71 -28.29
N SER A 218 4.19 -32.52 -27.97
CA SER A 218 2.93 -32.31 -27.26
C SER A 218 2.23 -31.07 -27.77
N SER A 219 0.91 -31.04 -27.73
CA SER A 219 0.09 -29.91 -28.14
C SER A 219 -0.36 -29.06 -26.95
N ASN A 220 -0.16 -29.52 -25.73
CA ASN A 220 -0.53 -28.81 -24.50
C ASN A 220 0.30 -29.28 -23.29
N ALA A 221 0.24 -28.52 -22.20
CA ALA A 221 1.01 -28.77 -20.98
C ALA A 221 0.70 -30.14 -20.32
N VAL A 222 -0.55 -30.59 -20.37
CA VAL A 222 -0.95 -31.89 -19.78
C VAL A 222 -0.33 -33.06 -20.55
N GLN A 223 -0.37 -33.00 -21.88
CA GLN A 223 0.30 -34.05 -22.71
C GLN A 223 1.81 -34.03 -22.48
N TYR A 224 2.41 -32.83 -22.38
CA TYR A 224 3.82 -32.73 -22.05
C TYR A 224 4.16 -33.41 -20.72
N LEU A 225 3.40 -33.14 -19.66
CA LEU A 225 3.61 -33.78 -18.36
C LEU A 225 3.40 -35.31 -18.39
N ARG A 226 2.50 -35.82 -19.23
CA ARG A 226 2.22 -37.25 -19.36
C ARG A 226 3.22 -37.99 -20.23
N ASP A 227 4.12 -37.28 -20.89
CA ASP A 227 5.19 -37.93 -21.64
C ASP A 227 6.06 -38.84 -20.74
N ALA A 228 6.44 -40.00 -21.24
CA ALA A 228 7.17 -41.00 -20.47
C ALA A 228 8.53 -40.51 -19.97
N SER A 229 9.21 -39.62 -20.69
CA SER A 229 10.50 -39.03 -20.27
C SER A 229 10.31 -38.05 -19.13
N ILE A 230 9.26 -37.22 -19.22
CA ILE A 230 8.91 -36.24 -18.18
C ILE A 230 8.47 -36.97 -16.91
N GLN A 231 7.63 -37.99 -17.03
CA GLN A 231 7.22 -38.84 -15.90
C GLN A 231 8.40 -39.50 -15.18
N LYS A 232 9.40 -39.95 -15.92
CA LYS A 232 10.66 -40.49 -15.33
C LYS A 232 11.40 -39.40 -14.56
N THR A 233 11.46 -38.18 -15.12
CA THR A 233 12.10 -37.04 -14.45
C THR A 233 11.36 -36.68 -13.16
N LEU A 234 10.03 -36.58 -13.19
CA LEU A 234 9.21 -36.30 -11.99
C LEU A 234 9.37 -37.40 -10.92
N THR A 235 9.41 -38.68 -11.34
CA THR A 235 9.61 -39.81 -10.44
C THR A 235 11.00 -39.75 -9.78
N TYR A 236 12.05 -39.42 -10.56
CA TYR A 236 13.39 -39.19 -10.04
C TYR A 236 13.42 -38.05 -9.01
N LEU A 237 12.86 -36.88 -9.37
CA LEU A 237 12.82 -35.74 -8.47
C LEU A 237 12.09 -36.06 -7.14
N LYS A 238 10.98 -36.79 -7.22
CA LYS A 238 10.24 -37.22 -6.03
C LYS A 238 11.07 -38.16 -5.16
N LYS A 239 11.76 -39.11 -5.76
CA LYS A 239 12.65 -40.03 -5.05
C LYS A 239 13.78 -39.31 -4.33
N GLU A 240 14.37 -38.30 -4.96
CA GLU A 240 15.47 -37.50 -4.42
C GLU A 240 14.96 -36.34 -3.50
N SER A 241 13.68 -36.26 -3.20
CA SER A 241 13.07 -35.18 -2.43
C SER A 241 13.42 -33.79 -3.01
N LYS A 242 13.36 -33.66 -4.34
CA LYS A 242 13.60 -32.46 -5.10
C LYS A 242 12.28 -31.93 -5.69
N SER A 243 12.12 -30.63 -5.80
CA SER A 243 10.95 -30.02 -6.46
C SER A 243 11.37 -28.94 -7.44
N ILE A 244 10.74 -28.94 -8.61
CA ILE A 244 10.76 -27.84 -9.57
C ILE A 244 9.57 -26.91 -9.22
N VAL A 245 9.84 -25.61 -9.17
CA VAL A 245 8.83 -24.56 -8.87
C VAL A 245 8.78 -23.62 -10.06
N LEU A 246 7.69 -23.66 -10.81
CA LEU A 246 7.42 -22.70 -11.89
C LEU A 246 6.49 -21.60 -11.39
N VAL A 247 6.91 -20.34 -11.52
CA VAL A 247 6.13 -19.19 -11.09
C VAL A 247 5.73 -18.33 -12.28
N PHE A 248 4.45 -18.10 -12.45
CA PHE A 248 3.86 -17.16 -13.41
C PHE A 248 3.72 -15.78 -12.75
N ASP A 249 4.60 -14.86 -13.07
CA ASP A 249 4.57 -13.49 -12.54
C ASP A 249 3.76 -12.55 -13.47
N GLN A 250 3.08 -11.57 -12.89
CA GLN A 250 2.17 -10.64 -13.59
C GLN A 250 0.99 -11.37 -14.27
N PHE A 251 0.44 -12.39 -13.61
CA PHE A 251 -0.58 -13.26 -14.20
C PHE A 251 -1.86 -12.51 -14.61
N GLU A 252 -2.17 -11.42 -13.94
CA GLU A 252 -3.28 -10.52 -14.25
C GLU A 252 -3.19 -9.85 -15.63
N GLU A 253 -2.02 -9.72 -16.20
CA GLU A 253 -1.84 -9.08 -17.52
C GLU A 253 -2.46 -9.90 -18.67
N LEU A 254 -2.71 -11.18 -18.42
CA LEU A 254 -3.42 -12.03 -19.39
C LEU A 254 -4.89 -11.67 -19.54
N PHE A 255 -5.51 -11.02 -18.55
CA PHE A 255 -6.96 -10.71 -18.58
C PHE A 255 -7.35 -9.71 -19.66
N SER A 256 -6.42 -8.86 -20.09
CA SER A 256 -6.64 -7.92 -21.18
C SER A 256 -6.48 -8.54 -22.57
N LYS A 257 -5.95 -9.78 -22.66
CA LYS A 257 -5.61 -10.45 -23.92
C LYS A 257 -6.75 -11.38 -24.34
N ARG A 258 -7.81 -10.82 -24.91
CA ARG A 258 -9.01 -11.56 -25.32
C ARG A 258 -8.75 -12.72 -26.30
N ASP A 259 -7.67 -12.64 -27.07
CA ASP A 259 -7.28 -13.68 -28.03
C ASP A 259 -6.68 -14.92 -27.35
N LEU A 260 -6.43 -14.85 -26.03
CA LEU A 260 -5.82 -15.93 -25.25
C LEU A 260 -6.76 -16.59 -24.25
N ASP A 261 -8.08 -16.53 -24.46
CA ASP A 261 -9.08 -17.13 -23.55
C ASP A 261 -8.81 -18.63 -23.27
N LEU A 262 -8.38 -19.39 -24.30
CA LEU A 262 -7.97 -20.79 -24.16
C LEU A 262 -6.76 -20.99 -23.26
N LEU A 263 -5.98 -19.98 -23.00
CA LEU A 263 -4.83 -20.08 -22.08
C LEU A 263 -5.29 -20.37 -20.65
N PHE A 264 -6.43 -19.79 -20.22
CA PHE A 264 -6.95 -20.01 -18.87
C PHE A 264 -7.41 -21.45 -18.68
N ASP A 265 -8.06 -22.04 -19.69
CA ASP A 265 -8.43 -23.46 -19.68
C ASP A 265 -7.19 -24.36 -19.64
N ASN A 266 -6.16 -24.03 -20.42
CA ASN A 266 -4.90 -24.76 -20.43
C ASN A 266 -4.18 -24.67 -19.08
N VAL A 267 -4.20 -23.50 -18.42
CA VAL A 267 -3.64 -23.32 -17.08
C VAL A 267 -4.45 -24.06 -16.03
N GLU A 268 -5.80 -24.04 -16.11
CA GLU A 268 -6.65 -24.83 -15.21
C GLU A 268 -6.36 -26.32 -15.33
N MET A 269 -6.30 -26.85 -16.57
CA MET A 269 -5.94 -28.25 -16.80
C MET A 269 -4.55 -28.59 -16.28
N LEU A 270 -3.57 -27.72 -16.48
CA LEU A 270 -2.22 -27.89 -15.95
C LEU A 270 -2.22 -27.93 -14.41
N CYS A 271 -2.94 -27.03 -13.73
CA CYS A 271 -3.08 -27.01 -12.28
C CYS A 271 -3.69 -28.32 -11.75
N ASN A 272 -4.75 -28.79 -12.40
CA ASN A 272 -5.41 -30.05 -12.05
C ASN A 272 -4.47 -31.25 -12.21
N GLU A 273 -3.71 -31.29 -13.30
CA GLU A 273 -2.73 -32.36 -13.54
C GLU A 273 -1.60 -32.36 -12.53
N VAL A 274 -1.04 -31.16 -12.21
CA VAL A 274 0.05 -31.03 -11.22
C VAL A 274 -0.40 -31.48 -9.83
N ASP A 275 -1.60 -31.15 -9.40
CA ASP A 275 -2.15 -31.64 -8.14
C ASP A 275 -2.38 -33.17 -8.16
N ALA A 276 -2.91 -33.71 -9.27
CA ALA A 276 -3.18 -35.13 -9.43
C ALA A 276 -1.90 -35.98 -9.43
N LEU A 277 -0.82 -35.48 -10.02
CA LEU A 277 0.48 -36.17 -10.06
C LEU A 277 1.10 -36.36 -8.67
N GLN A 278 0.71 -35.57 -7.68
CA GLN A 278 1.33 -35.54 -6.34
C GLN A 278 2.88 -35.58 -6.40
N GLY A 279 3.40 -34.98 -7.46
CA GLY A 279 4.80 -35.07 -7.82
C GLY A 279 5.65 -33.91 -7.30
N ALA A 280 6.86 -33.82 -7.84
CA ALA A 280 7.88 -32.84 -7.49
C ALA A 280 7.78 -31.54 -8.33
N LEU A 281 6.59 -31.20 -8.83
CA LEU A 281 6.30 -29.97 -9.56
C LEU A 281 5.33 -29.12 -8.76
N ILE A 282 5.66 -27.83 -8.61
CA ILE A 282 4.88 -26.84 -7.87
C ILE A 282 4.65 -25.66 -8.80
N LEU A 283 3.41 -25.12 -8.83
CA LEU A 283 3.07 -23.93 -9.59
C LEU A 283 2.77 -22.77 -8.67
N GLY A 284 3.33 -21.60 -8.99
CA GLY A 284 3.09 -20.34 -8.32
C GLY A 284 2.52 -19.29 -9.25
N PHE A 285 1.68 -18.41 -8.71
CA PHE A 285 1.06 -17.31 -9.45
C PHE A 285 1.24 -16.01 -8.68
N ALA A 286 1.87 -15.01 -9.28
CA ALA A 286 1.92 -13.67 -8.70
C ALA A 286 0.79 -12.84 -9.34
N TRP A 287 -0.10 -12.29 -8.49
CA TRP A 287 -1.41 -11.79 -8.87
C TRP A 287 -1.71 -10.42 -8.24
N LYS A 288 -2.30 -9.51 -9.01
CA LYS A 288 -2.72 -8.19 -8.55
C LYS A 288 -4.15 -8.25 -7.96
N THR A 289 -4.35 -7.71 -6.74
CA THR A 289 -5.64 -7.81 -6.01
C THR A 289 -6.63 -6.69 -6.31
N ASP A 290 -6.19 -5.59 -6.89
CA ASP A 290 -6.98 -4.40 -7.19
C ASP A 290 -7.71 -4.44 -8.55
N LEU A 291 -7.75 -5.62 -9.18
CA LEU A 291 -8.52 -5.86 -10.41
C LEU A 291 -9.88 -6.49 -10.10
N THR A 292 -10.92 -5.85 -10.58
CA THR A 292 -12.27 -6.44 -10.65
C THR A 292 -12.41 -7.20 -11.96
N LEU A 293 -12.44 -8.53 -11.87
CA LEU A 293 -12.74 -9.39 -13.01
C LEU A 293 -14.24 -9.49 -13.20
N PRO A 294 -14.77 -9.25 -14.42
CA PRO A 294 -16.15 -9.59 -14.73
C PRO A 294 -16.42 -11.08 -14.48
N ALA A 295 -17.61 -11.40 -13.98
CA ALA A 295 -17.99 -12.79 -13.69
C ALA A 295 -17.98 -13.69 -14.93
N GLU A 296 -18.14 -13.11 -16.13
CA GLU A 296 -18.10 -13.81 -17.41
C GLU A 296 -16.70 -14.10 -17.92
N HIS A 297 -15.65 -13.54 -17.29
CA HIS A 297 -14.28 -13.73 -17.75
C HIS A 297 -13.76 -15.15 -17.43
N PRO A 298 -13.15 -15.88 -18.39
CA PRO A 298 -12.64 -17.24 -18.15
C PRO A 298 -11.70 -17.36 -16.95
N ALA A 299 -10.85 -16.36 -16.72
CA ALA A 299 -9.96 -16.31 -15.57
C ALA A 299 -10.69 -16.27 -14.22
N TYR A 300 -11.90 -15.68 -14.16
CA TYR A 300 -12.72 -15.67 -12.94
C TYR A 300 -13.15 -17.09 -12.56
N TYR A 301 -13.61 -17.87 -13.53
CA TYR A 301 -14.01 -19.27 -13.30
C TYR A 301 -12.82 -20.13 -12.90
N MET A 302 -11.72 -20.07 -13.66
CA MET A 302 -10.50 -20.79 -13.33
C MET A 302 -10.03 -20.48 -11.91
N TRP A 303 -9.95 -19.20 -11.55
CA TRP A 303 -9.42 -18.78 -10.27
C TRP A 303 -10.31 -19.20 -9.09
N ASN A 304 -11.63 -19.15 -9.27
CA ASN A 304 -12.58 -19.60 -8.25
C ASN A 304 -12.58 -21.12 -8.08
N LYS A 305 -12.50 -21.89 -9.16
CA LYS A 305 -12.38 -23.34 -9.10
C LYS A 305 -11.11 -23.81 -8.35
N LEU A 306 -10.06 -23.02 -8.41
CA LEU A 306 -8.80 -23.31 -7.72
C LEU A 306 -8.74 -22.71 -6.30
N SER A 307 -9.79 -22.07 -5.79
CA SER A 307 -9.78 -21.32 -4.52
C SER A 307 -9.39 -22.20 -3.33
N ASP A 308 -9.95 -23.39 -3.24
CA ASP A 308 -9.72 -24.32 -2.13
C ASP A 308 -8.46 -25.18 -2.31
N ARG A 309 -7.81 -25.05 -3.47
CA ARG A 309 -6.70 -25.89 -3.91
C ARG A 309 -5.38 -25.14 -4.03
N ARG A 310 -5.31 -23.89 -3.55
CA ARG A 310 -4.08 -23.10 -3.57
C ARG A 310 -3.77 -22.50 -2.22
N LYS A 311 -2.51 -22.45 -1.87
CA LYS A 311 -2.02 -21.73 -0.70
C LYS A 311 -1.85 -20.25 -1.07
N GLU A 312 -2.51 -19.34 -0.35
CA GLU A 312 -2.43 -17.90 -0.60
C GLU A 312 -1.44 -17.21 0.35
N PHE A 313 -0.62 -16.34 -0.22
CA PHE A 313 0.31 -15.46 0.49
C PHE A 313 0.01 -14.02 0.12
N GLU A 314 -0.40 -13.21 1.08
CA GLU A 314 -0.72 -11.82 0.86
C GLU A 314 0.42 -10.91 1.31
N LEU A 315 0.83 -9.97 0.43
CA LEU A 315 1.79 -8.93 0.79
C LEU A 315 1.05 -7.70 1.26
N ILE A 316 1.22 -7.39 2.51
CA ILE A 316 0.72 -6.17 3.15
C ILE A 316 1.77 -5.05 3.12
N GLN A 317 1.47 -3.87 3.62
CA GLN A 317 2.40 -2.76 3.77
C GLN A 317 3.66 -3.17 4.55
N PHE A 318 4.76 -2.48 4.32
CA PHE A 318 5.99 -2.65 5.10
C PHE A 318 5.77 -2.28 6.56
N LYS A 319 6.26 -3.14 7.44
CA LYS A 319 6.35 -2.84 8.87
C LYS A 319 7.38 -1.72 9.12
N PRO A 320 7.28 -0.99 10.23
CA PRO A 320 8.26 0.05 10.57
C PRO A 320 9.71 -0.41 10.56
N SER A 321 9.97 -1.65 10.97
CA SER A 321 11.32 -2.26 10.93
C SER A 321 11.82 -2.52 9.50
N GLU A 322 10.91 -2.84 8.58
CA GLU A 322 11.23 -3.05 7.16
C GLU A 322 11.52 -1.71 6.47
N ILE A 323 10.71 -0.69 6.76
CA ILE A 323 10.95 0.70 6.30
C ILE A 323 12.32 1.19 6.77
N LYS A 324 12.63 1.01 8.06
CA LYS A 324 13.95 1.38 8.62
C LYS A 324 15.10 0.66 7.91
N SER A 325 14.93 -0.62 7.58
CA SER A 325 15.91 -1.40 6.85
C SER A 325 16.09 -0.92 5.41
N ALA A 326 15.00 -0.53 4.74
CA ALA A 326 15.04 0.04 3.38
C ALA A 326 15.73 1.42 3.38
N ILE A 327 15.44 2.28 4.35
CA ILE A 327 16.12 3.59 4.49
C ILE A 327 17.61 3.41 4.81
N LYS A 328 17.97 2.39 5.59
CA LYS A 328 19.39 2.05 5.83
C LYS A 328 20.10 1.61 4.54
N LEU A 329 19.43 0.84 3.69
CA LEU A 329 19.93 0.48 2.36
C LEU A 329 20.10 1.72 1.49
N PHE A 330 19.13 2.62 1.51
CA PHE A 330 19.20 3.92 0.82
C PHE A 330 20.44 4.73 1.26
N GLY A 331 20.74 4.82 2.56
CA GLY A 331 21.94 5.50 3.06
C GLY A 331 23.24 4.90 2.50
N ARG A 332 23.30 3.57 2.29
CA ARG A 332 24.46 2.93 1.64
C ARG A 332 24.61 3.37 0.19
N GLN A 333 23.49 3.58 -0.53
CA GLN A 333 23.51 4.05 -1.91
C GLN A 333 23.89 5.54 -2.01
N LEU A 334 23.55 6.33 -1.00
CA LEU A 334 24.01 7.72 -0.87
C LEU A 334 25.51 7.84 -0.56
N GLY A 335 26.13 6.77 -0.02
CA GLY A 335 27.50 6.83 0.51
C GLY A 335 27.61 7.51 1.87
N GLU A 336 26.48 7.88 2.50
CA GLU A 336 26.41 8.55 3.80
C GLU A 336 25.20 8.07 4.61
N GLN A 337 25.20 8.40 5.91
CA GLN A 337 24.04 8.12 6.74
C GLN A 337 22.89 9.07 6.41
N VAL A 338 21.68 8.53 6.30
CA VAL A 338 20.48 9.34 6.15
C VAL A 338 20.25 10.10 7.47
N ASN A 339 20.09 11.42 7.37
CA ASN A 339 19.74 12.27 8.51
C ASN A 339 18.49 11.72 9.21
N PRO A 340 18.48 11.57 10.55
CA PRO A 340 17.35 11.01 11.30
C PRO A 340 16.00 11.71 11.02
N ILE A 341 16.01 13.02 10.77
CA ILE A 341 14.80 13.78 10.43
C ILE A 341 14.31 13.38 9.03
N LEU A 342 15.22 13.32 8.06
CA LEU A 342 14.89 12.86 6.69
C LEU A 342 14.40 11.40 6.70
N ALA A 343 15.07 10.53 7.46
CA ALA A 343 14.65 9.13 7.61
C ALA A 343 13.24 9.01 8.18
N ASN A 344 12.93 9.78 9.22
CA ASN A 344 11.59 9.82 9.81
C ASN A 344 10.56 10.42 8.84
N TYR A 345 10.95 11.43 8.07
CA TYR A 345 10.12 12.03 7.04
C TYR A 345 9.77 11.01 5.94
N LEU A 346 10.76 10.34 5.34
CA LEU A 346 10.56 9.30 4.33
C LEU A 346 9.70 8.15 4.85
N ALA A 347 9.97 7.70 6.09
CA ALA A 347 9.21 6.63 6.73
C ALA A 347 7.73 6.98 6.90
N LYS A 348 7.41 8.23 7.16
CA LYS A 348 6.04 8.71 7.29
C LYS A 348 5.37 8.93 5.95
N GLN A 349 6.09 9.51 5.00
CA GLN A 349 5.57 9.81 3.66
C GLN A 349 5.24 8.53 2.87
N CYS A 350 6.04 7.47 3.02
CA CYS A 350 5.82 6.22 2.28
C CYS A 350 4.61 5.41 2.75
N GLN A 351 4.08 5.68 3.96
CA GLN A 351 2.89 5.02 4.50
C GLN A 351 2.93 3.49 4.42
N GLY A 352 4.11 2.91 4.53
CA GLY A 352 4.31 1.48 4.42
C GLY A 352 4.33 0.92 2.99
N TYR A 353 4.10 1.72 1.97
CA TYR A 353 4.12 1.26 0.58
C TYR A 353 5.56 1.18 0.03
N PRO A 354 6.05 -0.04 -0.31
CA PRO A 354 7.43 -0.21 -0.78
C PRO A 354 7.78 0.60 -2.02
N TRP A 355 6.84 0.65 -2.99
CA TRP A 355 7.01 1.41 -4.23
C TRP A 355 7.11 2.92 -3.98
N LEU A 356 6.31 3.45 -3.04
CA LEU A 356 6.35 4.87 -2.71
C LEU A 356 7.64 5.21 -1.97
N LEU A 357 8.08 4.37 -1.05
CA LEU A 357 9.37 4.55 -0.38
C LEU A 357 10.51 4.59 -1.40
N LYS A 358 10.53 3.65 -2.36
CA LYS A 358 11.55 3.63 -3.41
C LYS A 358 11.52 4.88 -4.27
N LYS A 359 10.33 5.33 -4.71
CA LYS A 359 10.17 6.56 -5.50
C LYS A 359 10.67 7.79 -4.75
N LEU A 360 10.29 7.92 -3.49
CA LEU A 360 10.75 9.02 -2.62
C LEU A 360 12.27 8.99 -2.45
N CYS A 361 12.85 7.83 -2.17
CA CYS A 361 14.30 7.70 -2.01
C CYS A 361 15.05 8.02 -3.31
N ILE A 362 14.56 7.58 -4.48
CA ILE A 362 15.17 7.92 -5.77
C ILE A 362 15.10 9.43 -6.02
N HIS A 363 13.96 10.05 -5.74
CA HIS A 363 13.81 11.49 -5.89
C HIS A 363 14.79 12.26 -4.98
N VAL A 364 14.87 11.89 -3.71
CA VAL A 364 15.84 12.48 -2.75
C VAL A 364 17.26 12.25 -3.23
N PHE A 365 17.59 11.08 -3.74
CA PHE A 365 18.91 10.76 -4.30
C PHE A 365 19.28 11.74 -5.43
N ARG A 366 18.37 11.96 -6.38
CA ARG A 366 18.58 12.90 -7.50
C ARG A 366 18.84 14.32 -6.99
N LEU A 367 18.00 14.82 -6.06
CA LEU A 367 18.17 16.16 -5.49
C LEU A 367 19.53 16.33 -4.78
N ILE A 368 20.00 15.30 -4.08
CA ILE A 368 21.31 15.33 -3.42
C ILE A 368 22.45 15.31 -4.46
N GLN A 369 22.33 14.51 -5.53
CA GLN A 369 23.30 14.50 -6.64
C GLN A 369 23.34 15.86 -7.38
N GLU A 370 22.24 16.59 -7.43
CA GLU A 370 22.12 17.95 -7.95
C GLU A 370 22.67 19.02 -6.98
N GLY A 371 23.18 18.64 -5.81
CA GLY A 371 23.82 19.53 -4.86
C GLY A 371 22.94 20.02 -3.71
N SER A 372 21.69 19.49 -3.57
CA SER A 372 20.84 19.79 -2.41
C SER A 372 21.35 19.08 -1.16
N SER A 373 21.32 19.74 -0.01
CA SER A 373 21.60 19.06 1.27
C SER A 373 20.39 18.24 1.74
N GLN A 374 20.63 17.23 2.60
CA GLN A 374 19.54 16.42 3.16
C GLN A 374 18.53 17.29 3.94
N GLU A 375 18.98 18.37 4.60
CA GLU A 375 18.14 19.32 5.34
C GLU A 375 17.26 20.14 4.39
N ALA A 376 17.77 20.52 3.22
CA ALA A 376 17.00 21.27 2.22
C ALA A 376 15.85 20.47 1.60
N VAL A 377 15.99 19.15 1.56
CA VAL A 377 14.94 18.24 1.08
C VAL A 377 13.83 18.07 2.13
N ILE A 378 14.14 18.22 3.41
CA ILE A 378 13.15 18.13 4.49
C ILE A 378 12.17 19.30 4.40
N GLY A 379 10.91 19.03 4.24
CA GLY A 379 9.85 20.04 4.12
C GLY A 379 9.43 20.37 2.69
N GLN A 380 10.04 19.75 1.68
CA GLN A 380 9.44 19.73 0.34
C GLN A 380 8.21 18.82 0.34
N ARG A 381 7.15 19.25 -0.35
CA ARG A 381 5.96 18.41 -0.53
C ARG A 381 6.30 17.28 -1.51
N LEU A 382 6.39 16.04 -1.01
CA LEU A 382 6.64 14.85 -1.80
C LEU A 382 5.32 14.06 -1.95
N ASN A 383 4.40 14.61 -2.70
CA ASN A 383 3.16 13.93 -3.08
C ASN A 383 3.42 13.09 -4.34
N ILE A 384 2.78 11.93 -4.46
CA ILE A 384 2.99 11.04 -5.60
C ILE A 384 2.59 11.68 -6.92
N ILE A 385 1.53 12.49 -6.94
CA ILE A 385 1.09 13.20 -8.15
C ILE A 385 2.19 14.17 -8.59
N ASP A 386 2.74 14.95 -7.67
CA ASP A 386 3.82 15.89 -7.96
C ASP A 386 5.08 15.16 -8.47
N LEU A 387 5.34 13.93 -8.00
CA LEU A 387 6.45 13.10 -8.48
C LEU A 387 6.22 12.57 -9.89
N PHE A 388 4.99 12.19 -10.22
CA PHE A 388 4.63 11.76 -11.58
C PHE A 388 4.55 12.93 -12.56
N GLU A 389 4.06 14.09 -12.11
CA GLU A 389 4.05 15.31 -12.92
C GLU A 389 5.46 15.77 -13.30
N ARG A 390 6.43 15.63 -12.40
CA ARG A 390 7.85 15.89 -12.72
C ARG A 390 8.39 14.93 -13.78
N ASP A 391 8.12 13.62 -13.64
CA ASP A 391 8.54 12.64 -14.64
C ASP A 391 7.96 12.96 -16.03
N ILE A 392 6.77 13.58 -16.12
CA ILE A 392 6.12 13.98 -17.37
C ILE A 392 6.64 15.36 -17.85
N ALA A 393 6.87 16.29 -16.92
CA ALA A 393 7.28 17.67 -17.27
C ALA A 393 8.66 17.73 -17.94
N ASP A 394 9.52 16.75 -17.68
CA ASP A 394 10.84 16.63 -18.29
C ASP A 394 10.82 16.03 -19.71
N LEU A 395 9.62 15.60 -20.20
CA LEU A 395 9.47 14.97 -21.52
C LEU A 395 9.28 16.02 -22.63
N THR A 396 9.86 15.74 -23.79
CA THR A 396 9.50 16.46 -25.01
C THR A 396 8.08 16.09 -25.47
N PRO A 397 7.41 16.89 -26.30
CA PRO A 397 6.09 16.58 -26.84
C PRO A 397 6.01 15.20 -27.52
N ASP A 398 7.03 14.80 -28.26
CA ASP A 398 7.09 13.50 -28.93
C ASP A 398 7.28 12.36 -27.92
N GLN A 399 8.09 12.56 -26.89
CA GLN A 399 8.26 11.61 -25.80
C GLN A 399 6.97 11.44 -24.99
N ASP A 400 6.23 12.51 -24.66
CA ASP A 400 4.96 12.45 -23.96
C ASP A 400 3.89 11.71 -24.78
N ALA A 401 3.82 11.99 -26.09
CA ALA A 401 2.94 11.26 -27.02
C ALA A 401 3.29 9.76 -27.07
N CYS A 402 4.57 9.42 -27.18
CA CYS A 402 5.05 8.05 -27.17
C CYS A 402 4.72 7.33 -25.85
N VAL A 403 4.92 7.97 -24.70
CA VAL A 403 4.57 7.44 -23.36
C VAL A 403 3.07 7.13 -23.26
N LYS A 404 2.20 8.03 -23.75
CA LYS A 404 0.75 7.83 -23.78
C LYS A 404 0.35 6.66 -24.66
N GLU A 405 0.98 6.52 -25.82
CA GLU A 405 0.71 5.41 -26.74
C GLU A 405 1.16 4.07 -26.15
N ILE A 406 2.35 4.02 -25.55
CA ILE A 406 2.83 2.84 -24.84
C ILE A 406 1.89 2.51 -23.65
N ALA A 407 1.42 3.51 -22.88
CA ALA A 407 0.48 3.30 -21.79
C ALA A 407 -0.82 2.66 -22.26
N LYS A 408 -1.37 3.14 -23.38
CA LYS A 408 -2.63 2.71 -23.96
C LYS A 408 -2.58 1.26 -24.48
N ASN A 409 -1.45 0.88 -25.10
CA ASN A 409 -1.27 -0.42 -25.74
C ASN A 409 -0.37 -1.36 -24.91
N SER A 410 -0.17 -1.08 -23.63
CA SER A 410 0.75 -1.83 -22.75
C SER A 410 0.33 -3.29 -22.54
N PRO A 411 1.24 -4.26 -22.78
CA PRO A 411 2.61 -4.12 -23.28
C PRO A 411 2.66 -3.88 -24.80
N ALA A 412 3.16 -2.71 -25.22
CA ALA A 412 3.22 -2.27 -26.60
C ALA A 412 4.35 -2.96 -27.38
N ASP A 413 4.20 -3.14 -28.69
CA ASP A 413 5.25 -3.73 -29.51
C ASP A 413 6.35 -2.70 -29.82
N TYR A 414 7.62 -3.08 -29.57
CA TYR A 414 8.77 -2.19 -29.76
C TYR A 414 8.90 -1.69 -31.21
N PHE A 415 8.76 -2.61 -32.17
CA PHE A 415 8.97 -2.25 -33.61
C PHE A 415 7.87 -1.31 -34.07
N THR A 416 6.62 -1.56 -33.70
CA THR A 416 5.48 -0.70 -33.99
C THR A 416 5.65 0.71 -33.41
N ILE A 417 6.07 0.81 -32.14
CA ILE A 417 6.28 2.12 -31.49
C ILE A 417 7.48 2.84 -32.09
N SER A 418 8.59 2.15 -32.38
CA SER A 418 9.77 2.76 -33.04
C SER A 418 9.48 3.21 -34.45
N GLU A 419 8.60 2.53 -35.18
CA GLU A 419 8.18 2.96 -36.51
C GLU A 419 7.36 4.27 -36.48
N ILE A 420 6.51 4.44 -35.46
CA ILE A 420 5.65 5.64 -35.33
C ILE A 420 6.40 6.83 -34.76
N TYR A 421 7.22 6.65 -33.71
CA TYR A 421 7.85 7.76 -32.98
C TYR A 421 9.36 7.91 -33.21
N GLY A 422 9.98 6.97 -33.90
CA GLY A 422 11.44 6.91 -34.09
C GLY A 422 12.15 6.18 -32.97
N ASP A 423 13.20 5.45 -33.36
CA ASP A 423 13.99 4.65 -32.43
C ASP A 423 14.70 5.53 -31.38
N GLU A 424 15.15 6.73 -31.76
CA GLU A 424 15.84 7.67 -30.87
C GLU A 424 14.93 8.10 -29.69
N VAL A 425 13.65 8.37 -29.97
CA VAL A 425 12.67 8.73 -28.91
C VAL A 425 12.46 7.57 -27.94
N VAL A 426 12.28 6.36 -28.46
CA VAL A 426 12.10 5.16 -27.64
C VAL A 426 13.34 4.87 -26.80
N GLN A 427 14.54 4.95 -27.38
CA GLN A 427 15.80 4.76 -26.67
C GLN A 427 16.02 5.82 -25.58
N SER A 428 15.68 7.09 -25.86
CA SER A 428 15.76 8.16 -24.87
C SER A 428 14.85 7.88 -23.65
N LEU A 429 13.60 7.42 -23.89
CA LEU A 429 12.67 7.03 -22.85
C LEU A 429 13.14 5.79 -22.07
N MET A 430 13.84 4.87 -22.73
CA MET A 430 14.46 3.72 -22.05
C MET A 430 15.66 4.15 -21.21
N ASN A 431 16.50 5.06 -21.71
CA ASN A 431 17.64 5.59 -20.97
C ASN A 431 17.21 6.40 -19.74
N SER A 432 16.12 7.16 -19.82
CA SER A 432 15.50 7.86 -18.68
C SER A 432 14.72 6.92 -17.74
N ARG A 433 14.61 5.63 -18.10
CA ARG A 433 13.92 4.57 -17.33
C ARG A 433 12.40 4.80 -17.16
N ILE A 434 11.82 5.61 -18.00
CA ILE A 434 10.37 5.81 -18.07
C ILE A 434 9.72 4.62 -18.78
N VAL A 435 10.38 4.11 -19.80
CA VAL A 435 9.97 2.93 -20.57
C VAL A 435 10.92 1.77 -20.27
N ILE A 436 10.37 0.58 -20.11
CA ILE A 436 11.10 -0.66 -19.89
C ILE A 436 10.82 -1.60 -21.06
N ARG A 437 11.88 -2.07 -21.73
CA ARG A 437 11.80 -3.08 -22.78
C ARG A 437 12.00 -4.48 -22.20
N ARG A 438 11.13 -5.42 -22.62
CA ARG A 438 11.25 -6.87 -22.33
C ARG A 438 11.02 -7.61 -23.63
N ALA A 439 12.06 -8.24 -24.16
CA ALA A 439 12.07 -8.81 -25.53
C ALA A 439 11.62 -7.75 -26.55
N SER A 440 10.55 -8.01 -27.29
CA SER A 440 9.93 -7.07 -28.24
C SER A 440 8.86 -6.18 -27.61
N LYS A 441 8.64 -6.22 -26.30
CA LYS A 441 7.55 -5.49 -25.64
C LYS A 441 8.05 -4.34 -24.79
N LEU A 442 7.32 -3.23 -24.84
CA LEU A 442 7.53 -2.01 -24.07
C LEU A 442 6.44 -1.85 -23.02
N THR A 443 6.83 -1.45 -21.83
CA THR A 443 5.92 -1.08 -20.74
C THR A 443 6.42 0.17 -20.06
N LEU A 444 5.56 0.93 -19.40
CA LEU A 444 6.01 1.97 -18.48
C LEU A 444 6.62 1.32 -17.24
N TYR A 445 7.42 2.08 -16.50
CA TYR A 445 8.18 1.55 -15.35
C TYR A 445 7.31 1.02 -14.21
N TRP A 446 6.06 1.52 -14.09
CA TRP A 446 5.05 1.02 -13.14
C TRP A 446 3.64 1.10 -13.71
N ASP A 447 2.79 0.15 -13.28
CA ASP A 447 1.36 0.17 -13.62
C ASP A 447 0.66 1.39 -13.01
N ILE A 448 1.04 1.80 -11.79
CA ILE A 448 0.49 3.00 -11.14
C ILE A 448 0.81 4.25 -11.95
N PHE A 449 2.00 4.35 -12.55
CA PHE A 449 2.35 5.45 -13.44
C PHE A 449 1.60 5.35 -14.77
N LYS A 450 1.41 4.14 -15.30
CA LYS A 450 0.57 3.90 -16.48
C LYS A 450 -0.87 4.40 -16.25
N ASP A 451 -1.49 4.02 -15.12
CA ASP A 451 -2.83 4.46 -14.77
C ASP A 451 -2.91 5.99 -14.61
N TYR A 452 -1.87 6.60 -14.04
CA TYR A 452 -1.77 8.07 -13.95
C TYR A 452 -1.64 8.75 -15.32
N VAL A 453 -0.84 8.21 -16.22
CA VAL A 453 -0.71 8.74 -17.60
C VAL A 453 -2.05 8.69 -18.33
N LEU A 454 -2.78 7.58 -18.21
CA LEU A 454 -4.04 7.36 -18.91
C LEU A 454 -5.22 8.17 -18.32
N ASN A 455 -5.36 8.16 -17.00
CA ASN A 455 -6.58 8.59 -16.31
C ASN A 455 -6.35 9.70 -15.29
N LYS A 456 -5.11 10.14 -15.09
CA LYS A 456 -4.70 11.07 -14.01
C LYS A 456 -5.12 10.59 -12.61
N SER A 457 -5.38 9.28 -12.47
CA SER A 457 -5.73 8.64 -11.21
C SER A 457 -4.52 7.96 -10.57
N VAL A 458 -4.43 8.06 -9.27
CA VAL A 458 -3.51 7.29 -8.44
C VAL A 458 -4.31 6.43 -7.47
N PRO A 459 -3.83 5.26 -7.06
CA PRO A 459 -4.49 4.46 -6.05
C PRO A 459 -4.79 5.29 -4.81
N GLU A 460 -5.98 5.15 -4.24
CA GLU A 460 -6.27 5.74 -2.94
C GLU A 460 -5.38 5.07 -1.89
N LEU A 461 -4.40 5.84 -1.41
CA LEU A 461 -3.52 5.39 -0.35
C LEU A 461 -4.25 5.56 0.99
N LEU A 462 -4.53 4.45 1.66
CA LEU A 462 -5.02 4.47 3.02
C LEU A 462 -3.91 4.95 3.94
N LEU A 463 -4.19 6.03 4.68
CA LEU A 463 -3.24 6.64 5.58
C LEU A 463 -3.22 5.90 6.92
N ASP A 464 -2.05 5.54 7.41
CA ASP A 464 -1.86 4.99 8.76
C ASP A 464 -1.15 5.99 9.70
N TYR A 465 -0.99 7.24 9.24
CA TYR A 465 -0.23 8.27 9.93
C TYR A 465 -0.89 8.77 11.21
N ILE A 466 -0.26 8.57 12.35
CA ILE A 466 -0.69 9.11 13.64
C ILE A 466 0.01 10.44 13.90
N PRO A 467 -0.72 11.56 14.05
CA PRO A 467 -0.12 12.86 14.34
C PRO A 467 0.74 12.84 15.60
N GLN A 468 1.91 13.47 15.54
CA GLN A 468 2.80 13.58 16.70
C GLN A 468 2.29 14.61 17.70
N MET A 469 1.73 15.69 17.18
CA MET A 469 1.26 16.83 17.96
C MET A 469 -0.23 16.78 18.23
N GLN A 470 -0.66 17.49 19.25
CA GLN A 470 -2.09 17.65 19.55
C GLN A 470 -2.75 18.57 18.53
N PHE A 471 -4.01 18.31 18.19
CA PHE A 471 -4.81 19.11 17.26
C PHE A 471 -4.73 20.62 17.55
N THR A 472 -4.96 21.00 18.83
CA THR A 472 -4.95 22.41 19.24
C THR A 472 -3.61 23.11 19.02
N THR A 473 -2.51 22.38 19.19
CA THR A 473 -1.15 22.91 19.01
C THR A 473 -0.86 23.15 17.53
N VAL A 474 -1.21 22.18 16.67
CA VAL A 474 -1.01 22.30 15.22
C VAL A 474 -1.90 23.40 14.66
N VAL A 475 -3.20 23.39 14.95
CA VAL A 475 -4.13 24.40 14.43
C VAL A 475 -3.76 25.80 14.88
N ARG A 476 -3.25 25.97 16.10
CA ARG A 476 -2.74 27.26 16.58
C ARG A 476 -1.57 27.77 15.74
N ALA A 477 -0.67 26.90 15.34
CA ALA A 477 0.44 27.28 14.47
C ALA A 477 -0.03 27.63 13.04
N LEU A 478 -0.93 26.82 12.47
CA LEU A 478 -1.49 27.08 11.14
C LEU A 478 -2.30 28.38 11.10
N ARG A 479 -3.03 28.70 12.16
CA ARG A 479 -3.73 30.00 12.29
C ARG A 479 -2.78 31.17 12.38
N CYS A 480 -1.67 31.02 13.10
CA CYS A 480 -0.64 32.06 13.17
C CYS A 480 -0.09 32.36 11.76
N LEU A 481 0.16 31.33 10.95
CA LEU A 481 0.57 31.47 9.55
C LEU A 481 -0.54 32.14 8.71
N LEU A 482 -1.79 31.79 8.94
CA LEU A 482 -2.92 32.36 8.19
C LEU A 482 -3.10 33.87 8.51
N GLU A 483 -2.91 34.26 9.76
CA GLU A 483 -3.10 35.63 10.24
C GLU A 483 -1.90 36.56 9.94
N GLN A 484 -0.69 36.01 9.96
CA GLN A 484 0.55 36.82 9.90
C GLN A 484 1.38 36.56 8.63
N GLY A 485 0.96 35.60 7.81
CA GLY A 485 1.65 35.22 6.58
C GLY A 485 2.83 34.25 6.81
N ASP A 486 3.59 34.09 5.75
CA ASP A 486 4.73 33.19 5.68
C ASP A 486 5.84 33.62 6.64
N MET A 487 6.45 32.67 7.34
CA MET A 487 7.50 32.97 8.30
C MET A 487 8.45 31.79 8.51
N THR A 488 9.56 32.03 9.15
CA THR A 488 10.54 30.99 9.51
C THR A 488 10.12 30.22 10.77
N SER A 489 10.69 29.01 10.99
CA SER A 489 10.47 28.25 12.23
C SER A 489 10.84 29.02 13.49
N VAL A 490 11.84 29.91 13.41
CA VAL A 490 12.29 30.74 14.53
C VAL A 490 11.28 31.84 14.88
N GLU A 491 10.73 32.51 13.88
CA GLU A 491 9.69 33.53 14.06
C GLU A 491 8.41 32.91 14.60
N LEU A 492 7.97 31.78 14.04
CA LEU A 492 6.80 31.05 14.52
C LEU A 492 7.00 30.55 15.97
N SER A 493 8.21 30.15 16.34
CA SER A 493 8.60 29.78 17.71
C SER A 493 8.41 30.94 18.69
N LYS A 494 8.83 32.13 18.30
CA LYS A 494 8.67 33.36 19.12
C LYS A 494 7.19 33.73 19.24
N ASN A 495 6.45 33.78 18.14
CA ASN A 495 5.03 34.16 18.11
C ASN A 495 4.16 33.24 18.97
N LEU A 496 4.49 31.96 19.01
CA LEU A 496 3.73 30.97 19.76
C LEU A 496 4.26 30.69 21.16
N SER A 497 5.42 31.25 21.52
CA SER A 497 6.15 30.95 22.76
C SER A 497 6.41 29.44 22.92
N LEU A 498 6.82 28.78 21.84
CA LEU A 498 7.19 27.37 21.78
C LEU A 498 8.66 27.22 21.44
N THR A 499 9.25 26.06 21.74
CA THR A 499 10.63 25.75 21.29
C THR A 499 10.68 25.50 19.80
N VAL A 500 11.80 25.79 19.13
CA VAL A 500 12.00 25.51 17.70
C VAL A 500 11.78 24.01 17.40
N SER A 501 12.28 23.11 18.26
CA SER A 501 12.04 21.67 18.12
C SER A 501 10.55 21.29 18.16
N THR A 502 9.74 22.01 18.94
CA THR A 502 8.29 21.82 18.95
C THR A 502 7.67 22.30 17.63
N ILE A 503 8.14 23.42 17.09
CA ILE A 503 7.70 23.93 15.79
C ILE A 503 8.07 22.94 14.68
N ASP A 504 9.28 22.38 14.70
CA ASP A 504 9.69 21.39 13.69
C ASP A 504 8.79 20.14 13.73
N ASN A 505 8.39 19.65 14.90
CA ASN A 505 7.42 18.56 15.01
C ASN A 505 6.01 18.97 14.51
N ILE A 506 5.57 20.20 14.75
CA ILE A 506 4.32 20.74 14.20
C ILE A 506 4.39 20.79 12.67
N MET A 507 5.54 21.22 12.13
CA MET A 507 5.74 21.31 10.68
C MET A 507 5.75 19.93 10.02
N ILE A 508 6.34 18.90 10.66
CA ILE A 508 6.27 17.52 10.16
C ILE A 508 4.81 17.09 10.00
N ASP A 509 3.97 17.28 11.03
CA ASP A 509 2.53 16.97 10.95
C ASP A 509 1.84 17.80 9.85
N SER A 510 2.12 19.11 9.80
CA SER A 510 1.46 20.04 8.87
C SER A 510 1.82 19.78 7.40
N VAL A 511 3.06 19.37 7.12
CA VAL A 511 3.50 18.93 5.78
C VAL A 511 2.83 17.61 5.41
N MET A 512 2.74 16.67 6.35
CA MET A 512 2.01 15.39 6.14
C MET A 512 0.55 15.62 5.76
N PHE A 513 -0.11 16.57 6.41
CA PHE A 513 -1.50 16.91 6.09
C PHE A 513 -1.63 17.67 4.76
N GLY A 514 -0.53 18.10 4.16
CA GLY A 514 -0.51 18.96 2.98
C GLY A 514 -0.97 20.39 3.28
N ALA A 515 -0.89 20.84 4.54
CA ALA A 515 -1.32 22.17 4.95
C ALA A 515 -0.25 23.24 4.74
N VAL A 516 1.02 22.88 4.78
CA VAL A 516 2.15 23.81 4.61
C VAL A 516 3.21 23.22 3.67
N GLN A 517 3.99 24.10 3.07
CA GLN A 517 5.21 23.78 2.34
C GLN A 517 6.37 24.64 2.89
N LYS A 518 7.57 24.06 3.01
CA LYS A 518 8.77 24.79 3.43
C LYS A 518 9.66 25.00 2.20
N LYS A 519 9.94 26.27 1.86
CA LYS A 519 10.88 26.68 0.79
C LYS A 519 11.86 27.68 1.36
N ASN A 520 13.16 27.51 1.11
CA ASN A 520 14.21 28.44 1.57
C ASN A 520 14.09 28.81 3.05
N ASN A 521 13.81 27.82 3.91
CA ASN A 521 13.57 27.96 5.34
C ASN A 521 12.31 28.75 5.75
N ILE A 522 11.49 29.19 4.79
CA ILE A 522 10.22 29.88 5.00
C ILE A 522 9.09 28.85 4.92
N ILE A 523 8.15 28.94 5.85
CA ILE A 523 6.96 28.09 5.92
C ILE A 523 5.84 28.82 5.21
N HIS A 524 5.33 28.21 4.14
CA HIS A 524 4.21 28.71 3.35
C HIS A 524 2.94 27.93 3.68
N LEU A 525 1.86 28.60 4.04
CA LEU A 525 0.55 27.99 4.22
C LEU A 525 -0.10 27.78 2.84
N LEU A 526 -0.69 26.60 2.60
CA LEU A 526 -1.29 26.25 1.31
C LEU A 526 -2.81 26.53 1.24
N SER A 527 -3.39 27.09 2.29
CA SER A 527 -4.80 27.48 2.37
C SER A 527 -4.91 28.95 2.65
N ASN A 528 -5.83 29.63 1.95
CA ASN A 528 -6.06 31.09 2.12
C ASN A 528 -7.10 31.40 3.19
N THR A 529 -7.91 30.42 3.58
CA THR A 529 -8.97 30.58 4.56
C THR A 529 -8.95 29.46 5.60
N GLU A 530 -9.51 29.75 6.77
CA GLU A 530 -9.64 28.75 7.82
C GLU A 530 -10.55 27.60 7.41
N GLU A 531 -11.56 27.86 6.58
CA GLU A 531 -12.47 26.84 6.06
C GLU A 531 -11.78 25.86 5.10
N GLU A 532 -10.96 26.39 4.18
CA GLU A 532 -10.14 25.57 3.27
C GLU A 532 -9.18 24.70 4.05
N LEU A 533 -8.52 25.27 5.06
CA LEU A 533 -7.60 24.53 5.93
C LEU A 533 -8.30 23.35 6.62
N TYR A 534 -9.50 23.57 7.16
CA TYR A 534 -10.24 22.47 7.80
C TYR A 534 -10.74 21.43 6.81
N LYS A 535 -11.20 21.81 5.62
CA LYS A 535 -11.57 20.87 4.55
C LYS A 535 -10.38 20.01 4.13
N LEU A 536 -9.21 20.62 4.03
CA LEU A 536 -7.97 19.91 3.70
C LEU A 536 -7.62 18.89 4.78
N LEU A 537 -7.64 19.27 6.06
CA LEU A 537 -7.40 18.38 7.18
C LEU A 537 -8.45 17.25 7.25
N GLN A 538 -9.73 17.55 7.04
CA GLN A 538 -10.78 16.54 7.00
C GLN A 538 -10.57 15.55 5.84
N SER A 539 -10.21 16.04 4.65
CA SER A 539 -9.91 15.18 3.50
C SER A 539 -8.75 14.22 3.78
N PHE A 540 -7.70 14.70 4.46
CA PHE A 540 -6.59 13.86 4.88
C PHE A 540 -7.05 12.74 5.82
N PHE A 541 -7.75 13.09 6.90
CA PHE A 541 -8.16 12.11 7.91
C PHE A 541 -9.30 11.17 7.47
N LYS A 542 -10.11 11.54 6.47
CA LYS A 542 -11.07 10.63 5.85
C LYS A 542 -10.41 9.44 5.14
N LYS A 543 -9.18 9.62 4.64
CA LYS A 543 -8.38 8.55 4.02
C LYS A 543 -7.61 7.71 5.04
N HIS A 544 -7.78 7.97 6.35
CA HIS A 544 -7.07 7.24 7.38
C HIS A 544 -7.68 5.83 7.55
N ILE A 545 -6.82 4.80 7.63
CA ILE A 545 -7.23 3.39 7.70
C ILE A 545 -8.19 3.10 8.86
N VAL A 546 -8.01 3.77 10.01
CA VAL A 546 -8.93 3.66 11.15
C VAL A 546 -10.30 4.25 10.80
N TYR A 547 -10.33 5.41 10.11
CA TYR A 547 -11.58 6.03 9.69
C TYR A 547 -12.33 5.15 8.68
N GLU A 548 -11.64 4.56 7.74
CA GLU A 548 -12.23 3.66 6.75
C GLU A 548 -12.83 2.41 7.38
N LYS A 549 -12.13 1.80 8.34
CA LYS A 549 -12.69 0.68 9.09
C LYS A 549 -13.93 1.08 9.89
N LEU A 550 -13.93 2.28 10.47
CA LEU A 550 -15.10 2.83 11.14
C LEU A 550 -16.26 3.10 10.18
N ASN A 551 -15.97 3.46 8.93
CA ASN A 551 -17.00 3.74 7.91
C ASN A 551 -17.92 2.53 7.64
N LYS A 552 -17.48 1.31 7.98
CA LYS A 552 -18.30 0.10 7.92
C LYS A 552 -19.48 0.09 8.88
N PHE A 553 -19.41 0.89 9.95
CA PHE A 553 -20.52 1.06 10.91
C PHE A 553 -21.59 2.03 10.41
N GLY A 554 -21.32 2.81 9.35
CA GLY A 554 -22.27 3.76 8.80
C GLY A 554 -22.74 4.79 9.85
N THR A 555 -24.05 4.85 10.07
CA THR A 555 -24.68 5.72 11.06
C THR A 555 -24.94 5.03 12.42
N GLU A 556 -24.50 3.78 12.59
CA GLU A 556 -24.64 3.06 13.85
C GLU A 556 -23.80 3.70 14.95
N LYS A 557 -24.36 3.70 16.18
CA LYS A 557 -23.67 4.21 17.35
C LYS A 557 -22.75 3.12 17.91
N PHE A 558 -21.52 3.50 18.26
CA PHE A 558 -20.55 2.58 18.86
C PHE A 558 -19.85 3.22 20.05
N GLU A 559 -19.23 2.40 20.90
CA GLU A 559 -18.51 2.86 22.09
C GLU A 559 -17.04 3.14 21.78
N TYR A 560 -16.38 3.96 22.62
CA TYR A 560 -14.94 4.22 22.54
C TYR A 560 -14.10 2.93 22.58
N ARG A 561 -14.57 1.88 23.24
CA ARG A 561 -13.90 0.57 23.24
C ARG A 561 -13.79 -0.04 21.83
N THR A 562 -14.80 0.14 20.99
CA THR A 562 -14.79 -0.31 19.60
C THR A 562 -13.72 0.45 18.79
N PHE A 563 -13.60 1.76 19.00
CA PHE A 563 -12.52 2.54 18.39
C PHE A 563 -11.14 2.02 18.83
N MET A 564 -10.95 1.75 20.12
CA MET A 564 -9.70 1.18 20.65
C MET A 564 -9.41 -0.19 20.04
N SER A 565 -10.41 -1.07 19.92
CA SER A 565 -10.25 -2.40 19.33
C SER A 565 -9.80 -2.34 17.87
N ILE A 566 -10.41 -1.45 17.07
CA ILE A 566 -10.01 -1.22 15.67
C ILE A 566 -8.58 -0.66 15.60
N PHE A 567 -8.25 0.29 16.46
CA PHE A 567 -6.90 0.83 16.55
C PHE A 567 -5.89 -0.26 16.93
N ASP A 568 -6.22 -1.09 17.89
CA ASP A 568 -5.36 -2.20 18.34
C ASP A 568 -5.18 -3.26 17.25
N GLU A 569 -6.22 -3.60 16.52
CA GLU A 569 -6.14 -4.51 15.36
C GLU A 569 -5.18 -4.01 14.28
N ILE A 570 -5.28 -2.72 13.92
CA ILE A 570 -4.44 -2.11 12.89
C ILE A 570 -2.97 -2.02 13.33
N TYR A 571 -2.73 -1.67 14.61
CA TYR A 571 -1.38 -1.44 15.14
C TYR A 571 -0.89 -2.57 16.05
N THR A 572 -1.35 -3.82 15.82
CA THR A 572 -1.02 -4.99 16.66
C THR A 572 0.48 -5.28 16.71
N GLU A 573 1.18 -5.10 15.60
CA GLU A 573 2.61 -5.45 15.46
C GLU A 573 3.59 -4.31 15.80
N SER A 574 3.10 -3.18 16.30
CA SER A 574 3.98 -2.09 16.71
C SER A 574 4.68 -2.47 18.03
N ASN A 575 6.01 -2.47 18.07
CA ASN A 575 6.83 -2.63 19.30
C ASN A 575 6.66 -1.44 20.28
N ILE A 576 5.45 -0.92 20.39
CA ILE A 576 5.08 0.22 21.23
C ILE A 576 4.48 -0.34 22.51
N ASN A 577 4.96 0.14 23.67
CA ASN A 577 4.36 -0.26 24.93
C ASN A 577 2.89 0.17 25.02
N SER A 578 2.07 -0.56 25.77
CA SER A 578 0.63 -0.35 25.87
C SER A 578 0.23 1.08 26.27
N LYS A 579 1.02 1.74 27.13
CA LYS A 579 0.79 3.12 27.55
C LYS A 579 0.99 4.13 26.41
N THR A 580 2.01 3.96 25.61
CA THR A 580 2.28 4.79 24.41
C THR A 580 1.21 4.56 23.35
N LYS A 581 0.78 3.31 23.16
CA LYS A 581 -0.28 2.92 22.24
C LYS A 581 -1.61 3.57 22.61
N MET A 582 -2.00 3.55 23.89
CA MET A 582 -3.15 4.30 24.38
C MET A 582 -3.06 5.81 24.13
N THR A 583 -1.88 6.39 24.30
CA THR A 583 -1.65 7.82 24.01
C THR A 583 -1.87 8.14 22.55
N TYR A 584 -1.41 7.29 21.64
CA TYR A 584 -1.60 7.47 20.20
C TYR A 584 -3.06 7.28 19.79
N CYS A 585 -3.71 6.25 20.31
CA CYS A 585 -5.13 6.01 20.11
C CYS A 585 -5.98 7.22 20.53
N SER A 586 -5.78 7.71 21.76
CA SER A 586 -6.49 8.88 22.29
C SER A 586 -6.19 10.15 21.47
N LYS A 587 -4.97 10.32 20.98
CA LYS A 587 -4.58 11.47 20.14
C LYS A 587 -5.31 11.43 18.81
N LEU A 588 -5.30 10.29 18.10
CA LEU A 588 -6.01 10.11 16.83
C LEU A 588 -7.51 10.31 16.99
N TYR A 589 -8.10 9.74 18.06
CA TYR A 589 -9.49 9.95 18.39
C TYR A 589 -9.84 11.45 18.55
N ASN A 590 -9.01 12.20 19.29
CA ASN A 590 -9.16 13.64 19.43
C ASN A 590 -9.10 14.40 18.10
N TRP A 591 -8.23 13.99 17.17
CA TRP A 591 -8.19 14.57 15.85
C TRP A 591 -9.49 14.35 15.10
N PHE A 592 -10.06 13.14 15.10
CA PHE A 592 -11.33 12.83 14.45
C PHE A 592 -12.51 13.63 15.03
N ILE A 593 -12.59 13.69 16.37
CA ILE A 593 -13.64 14.49 17.04
C ILE A 593 -13.51 15.98 16.72
N ARG A 594 -12.29 16.53 16.78
CA ARG A 594 -12.06 17.98 16.55
C ARG A 594 -12.25 18.39 15.10
N LEU A 595 -12.05 17.48 14.17
CA LEU A 595 -12.36 17.70 12.75
C LEU A 595 -13.84 17.46 12.41
N GLY A 596 -14.66 17.03 13.37
CA GLY A 596 -16.07 16.72 13.15
C GLY A 596 -16.30 15.48 12.29
N LEU A 597 -15.32 14.60 12.19
CA LEU A 597 -15.45 13.30 11.52
C LEU A 597 -16.16 12.27 12.40
N LEU A 598 -16.04 12.43 13.72
CA LEU A 598 -16.77 11.71 14.74
C LEU A 598 -17.49 12.70 15.64
N SER A 599 -18.69 12.36 16.10
CA SER A 599 -19.40 13.07 17.15
C SER A 599 -19.69 12.16 18.33
N GLU A 600 -19.64 12.70 19.54
CA GLU A 600 -19.95 11.97 20.77
C GLU A 600 -21.30 12.44 21.31
N GLU A 601 -22.27 11.54 21.41
CA GLU A 601 -23.60 11.78 21.94
C GLU A 601 -23.87 10.82 23.09
N GLN A 602 -24.03 11.33 24.30
CA GLN A 602 -24.35 10.55 25.51
C GLN A 602 -23.38 9.38 25.76
N GLY A 603 -22.08 9.56 25.46
CA GLY A 603 -21.05 8.53 25.62
C GLY A 603 -20.96 7.52 24.49
N GLN A 604 -21.81 7.64 23.47
CA GLN A 604 -21.73 6.89 22.23
C GLN A 604 -21.15 7.74 21.11
N ILE A 605 -20.43 7.11 20.20
CA ILE A 605 -19.76 7.74 19.07
C ILE A 605 -20.54 7.44 17.81
N VAL A 606 -20.70 8.49 16.97
CA VAL A 606 -21.33 8.39 15.66
C VAL A 606 -20.39 8.93 14.60
N LEU A 607 -20.34 8.23 13.46
CA LEU A 607 -19.61 8.71 12.29
C LEU A 607 -20.36 9.85 11.61
N THR A 608 -19.66 10.94 11.31
CA THR A 608 -20.25 12.08 10.60
C THR A 608 -19.91 11.93 9.11
N VAL A 609 -20.84 11.36 8.34
CA VAL A 609 -20.65 11.03 6.91
C VAL A 609 -20.49 12.30 6.06
N SER A 610 -21.15 13.38 6.42
CA SER A 610 -21.02 14.68 5.75
C SER A 610 -20.99 15.77 6.80
N PRO A 611 -19.83 16.31 7.18
CA PRO A 611 -19.78 17.44 8.09
C PRO A 611 -20.50 18.64 7.44
N SER A 612 -21.66 19.01 7.99
CA SER A 612 -22.37 20.19 7.53
C SER A 612 -21.51 21.43 7.82
N SER A 613 -21.75 22.51 7.06
CA SER A 613 -21.11 23.82 7.34
C SER A 613 -21.34 24.28 8.80
N LYS A 614 -22.39 23.78 9.42
CA LYS A 614 -22.72 24.01 10.82
C LYS A 614 -21.82 23.23 11.78
N SER A 615 -21.41 22.00 11.45
CA SER A 615 -20.43 21.21 12.24
C SER A 615 -19.00 21.74 12.11
N ILE A 616 -18.64 22.27 10.95
CA ILE A 616 -17.37 22.99 10.74
C ILE A 616 -17.34 24.27 11.57
N ARG A 617 -18.41 25.07 11.58
CA ARG A 617 -18.54 26.25 12.44
C ARG A 617 -18.44 25.90 13.93
N LEU A 618 -19.13 24.87 14.39
CA LEU A 618 -19.06 24.42 15.78
C LEU A 618 -17.63 23.94 16.16
N SER A 619 -16.93 23.24 15.29
CA SER A 619 -15.53 22.85 15.54
C SER A 619 -14.57 24.04 15.52
N LEU A 620 -14.79 25.03 14.66
CA LEU A 620 -14.07 26.31 14.64
C LEU A 620 -14.34 27.13 15.91
N GLU A 621 -15.59 27.25 16.32
CA GLU A 621 -15.98 27.95 17.54
C GLU A 621 -15.46 27.22 18.79
N ARG A 622 -15.51 25.88 18.85
CA ARG A 622 -14.92 25.09 19.92
C ARG A 622 -13.41 25.29 20.02
N ALA A 623 -12.71 25.36 18.88
CA ALA A 623 -11.28 25.64 18.85
C ALA A 623 -10.96 27.11 19.25
N ARG A 624 -11.83 28.08 18.95
CA ARG A 624 -11.71 29.46 19.42
C ARG A 624 -11.95 29.60 20.92
N ARG A 625 -12.92 28.86 21.49
CA ARG A 625 -13.21 28.84 22.93
C ARG A 625 -12.10 28.24 23.79
N GLY A 626 -11.15 27.53 23.19
CA GLY A 626 -9.95 27.01 23.86
C GLY A 626 -8.91 28.07 24.22
N ARG A 627 -9.05 29.35 23.83
CA ARG A 627 -8.25 30.44 24.37
C ARG A 627 -8.70 30.68 25.81
N TYR A 628 -7.78 30.55 26.73
CA TYR A 628 -7.93 31.09 28.08
C TYR A 628 -8.36 32.55 27.96
N GLN A 629 -9.61 32.86 28.20
CA GLN A 629 -9.92 34.18 28.63
C GLN A 629 -9.28 34.35 30.01
N THR A 630 -8.14 35.02 30.04
CA THR A 630 -7.60 35.66 31.24
C THR A 630 -8.51 36.84 31.57
N GLY A 631 -9.79 36.55 31.78
CA GLY A 631 -10.69 37.43 32.44
C GLY A 631 -10.59 37.15 33.94
N SER A 632 -10.74 38.14 34.73
CA SER A 632 -10.64 38.31 36.17
C SER A 632 -11.38 37.31 37.08
N GLN A 633 -11.59 36.07 36.68
CA GLN A 633 -12.24 35.03 37.48
C GLN A 633 -11.19 34.27 38.28
N ASN A 634 -11.34 34.25 39.57
CA ASN A 634 -10.52 33.45 40.49
C ASN A 634 -10.97 31.97 40.42
N LEU A 635 -10.50 31.23 39.39
CA LEU A 635 -10.90 29.85 39.15
C LEU A 635 -9.80 28.86 39.59
N PHE A 636 -10.21 27.85 40.33
CA PHE A 636 -9.37 26.80 40.85
C PHE A 636 -9.74 25.42 40.21
N TRP A 637 -8.84 24.83 39.43
CA TRP A 637 -9.04 23.54 38.76
C TRP A 637 -8.01 22.50 39.20
N GLY A 638 -7.80 22.36 40.52
CA GLY A 638 -6.81 21.43 41.05
C GLY A 638 -7.07 19.97 40.70
N GLN A 639 -6.06 19.25 40.25
CA GLN A 639 -6.11 17.83 39.92
C GLN A 639 -5.41 16.95 40.98
N THR A 640 -5.41 17.41 42.22
CA THR A 640 -4.77 16.69 43.32
C THR A 640 -5.65 16.80 44.57
N SER A 641 -5.57 15.80 45.45
CA SER A 641 -6.30 15.86 46.71
C SER A 641 -5.69 16.86 47.68
N PRO A 642 -6.50 17.36 48.64
CA PRO A 642 -6.01 18.22 49.71
C PRO A 642 -4.84 17.64 50.49
N GLU A 643 -4.92 16.34 50.83
CA GLU A 643 -3.90 15.64 51.58
C GLU A 643 -2.54 15.65 50.83
N LYS A 644 -2.56 15.37 49.54
CA LYS A 644 -1.33 15.35 48.72
C LYS A 644 -0.73 16.73 48.57
N MET A 645 -1.52 17.78 48.54
CA MET A 645 -1.04 19.16 48.52
C MET A 645 -0.35 19.52 49.83
N ILE A 646 -0.96 19.13 50.98
CA ILE A 646 -0.41 19.38 52.31
C ILE A 646 0.89 18.59 52.52
N GLU A 647 0.90 17.33 52.09
CA GLU A 647 2.09 16.48 52.10
C GLU A 647 3.27 17.16 51.35
N LEU A 648 3.02 17.65 50.15
CA LEU A 648 4.00 18.38 49.36
C LEU A 648 4.52 19.63 50.10
N TYR A 649 3.58 20.40 50.66
CA TYR A 649 3.94 21.61 51.44
C TYR A 649 4.87 21.26 52.61
N GLN A 650 4.58 20.17 53.35
CA GLN A 650 5.43 19.70 54.44
C GLN A 650 6.80 19.23 53.94
N LEU A 651 6.86 18.52 52.81
CA LEU A 651 8.13 18.11 52.22
C LEU A 651 9.02 19.29 51.84
N ILE A 652 8.46 20.34 51.22
CA ILE A 652 9.20 21.55 50.86
C ILE A 652 9.62 22.30 52.14
N LYS A 653 8.78 22.40 53.15
CA LYS A 653 9.11 23.02 54.43
C LYS A 653 10.22 22.29 55.18
N GLY A 654 10.28 20.95 54.99
CA GLY A 654 11.35 20.09 55.50
C GLY A 654 12.64 20.07 54.68
N GLY A 655 12.78 20.96 53.67
CA GLY A 655 13.99 21.10 52.86
C GLY A 655 14.05 20.29 51.60
N ASN A 656 13.04 19.44 51.26
CA ASN A 656 12.92 18.72 50.02
C ASN A 656 12.30 19.64 48.96
N ASN A 657 13.09 20.55 48.37
CA ASN A 657 12.57 21.59 47.48
C ASN A 657 13.04 21.51 46.02
N SER A 658 13.63 20.38 45.59
CA SER A 658 13.99 20.17 44.17
C SER A 658 12.72 19.84 43.34
N TYR A 659 12.45 20.69 42.33
CA TYR A 659 11.32 20.50 41.41
C TYR A 659 11.41 19.18 40.65
N SER A 660 12.59 18.86 40.08
CA SER A 660 12.77 17.63 39.29
C SER A 660 12.56 16.37 40.15
N SER A 661 13.09 16.36 41.39
CA SER A 661 12.90 15.27 42.33
C SER A 661 11.42 15.10 42.74
N LEU A 662 10.75 16.18 43.12
CA LEU A 662 9.34 16.12 43.52
C LEU A 662 8.40 15.79 42.35
N LYS A 663 8.71 16.27 41.14
CA LYS A 663 7.97 15.92 39.94
C LYS A 663 8.08 14.42 39.61
N SER A 664 9.27 13.84 39.70
CA SER A 664 9.46 12.38 39.47
C SER A 664 8.74 11.50 40.49
N ARG A 665 8.56 12.00 41.71
CA ARG A 665 7.77 11.36 42.81
C ARG A 665 6.25 11.57 42.65
N GLY A 666 5.77 12.20 41.56
CA GLY A 666 4.35 12.34 41.25
C GLY A 666 3.65 13.55 41.87
N TYR A 667 4.40 14.56 42.39
CA TYR A 667 3.81 15.77 42.97
C TYR A 667 3.56 16.90 41.97
N ARG A 668 3.68 16.66 40.66
CA ARG A 668 3.51 17.70 39.64
C ARG A 668 2.22 18.51 39.81
N ASN A 669 1.08 17.83 39.97
CA ASN A 669 -0.22 18.50 40.10
C ASN A 669 -0.34 19.28 41.42
N ALA A 670 0.26 18.80 42.50
CA ALA A 670 0.31 19.50 43.78
C ALA A 670 1.19 20.76 43.71
N ILE A 671 2.31 20.71 42.95
CA ILE A 671 3.16 21.89 42.68
C ILE A 671 2.37 22.95 41.90
N GLU A 672 1.69 22.54 40.83
CA GLU A 672 0.86 23.42 40.01
C GLU A 672 -0.26 24.05 40.89
N LEU A 673 -0.83 23.30 41.79
CA LEU A 673 -1.88 23.73 42.70
C LEU A 673 -1.39 24.80 43.69
N LEU A 674 -0.30 24.54 44.42
CA LEU A 674 0.28 25.50 45.36
C LEU A 674 0.76 26.78 44.67
N THR A 675 1.21 26.67 43.41
CA THR A 675 1.57 27.83 42.59
C THR A 675 0.31 28.65 42.22
N ALA A 676 -0.78 27.99 41.84
CA ALA A 676 -2.07 28.67 41.56
C ALA A 676 -2.65 29.33 42.82
N ALA A 677 -2.52 28.68 43.98
CA ALA A 677 -2.88 29.24 45.30
C ALA A 677 -1.95 30.35 45.78
N LYS A 678 -0.98 30.75 44.96
CA LYS A 678 0.04 31.78 45.27
C LYS A 678 0.91 31.48 46.49
N ALA A 679 1.01 30.22 46.89
CA ALA A 679 1.78 29.75 48.05
C ALA A 679 3.17 29.24 47.69
N LEU A 680 3.46 29.03 46.39
CA LEU A 680 4.70 28.44 45.90
C LEU A 680 5.26 29.24 44.75
N HIS A 681 6.57 29.51 44.79
CA HIS A 681 7.32 30.08 43.66
C HIS A 681 8.43 29.13 43.24
N ARG A 682 8.64 29.03 41.94
CA ARG A 682 9.70 28.21 41.34
C ARG A 682 10.75 29.08 40.72
N GLN A 683 12.02 28.84 41.13
CA GLN A 683 13.18 29.45 40.48
C GLN A 683 14.15 28.35 40.03
N LYS A 684 14.27 28.13 38.72
CA LYS A 684 15.02 27.00 38.11
C LYS A 684 14.49 25.66 38.62
N ASP A 685 15.30 24.88 39.35
CA ASP A 685 14.93 23.59 39.95
C ASP A 685 14.53 23.66 41.41
N VAL A 686 14.49 24.86 42.00
CA VAL A 686 14.19 25.06 43.42
C VAL A 686 12.80 25.64 43.60
N LEU A 687 12.06 25.09 44.57
CA LEU A 687 10.72 25.54 44.96
C LEU A 687 10.81 26.29 46.30
N PHE A 688 10.15 27.44 46.36
CA PHE A 688 10.11 28.33 47.54
C PHE A 688 8.68 28.49 48.00
N LEU A 689 8.43 28.25 49.27
CA LEU A 689 7.15 28.58 49.91
C LEU A 689 7.10 30.10 50.18
N ILE A 690 5.98 30.70 49.73
CA ILE A 690 5.74 32.15 49.84
C ILE A 690 4.72 32.45 50.94
N LEU A 691 3.71 31.61 51.05
CA LEU A 691 2.59 31.78 52.01
C LEU A 691 2.48 30.56 52.95
N PRO A 692 1.96 30.75 54.18
CA PRO A 692 1.53 29.63 55.04
C PRO A 692 0.49 28.78 54.37
N ILE A 693 0.41 27.49 54.78
CA ILE A 693 -0.52 26.54 54.15
C ILE A 693 -1.97 26.93 54.38
N GLU A 694 -2.29 27.53 55.52
CA GLU A 694 -3.61 28.03 55.90
C GLU A 694 -4.07 29.08 54.91
N LYS A 695 -3.16 30.01 54.51
CA LYS A 695 -3.48 31.06 53.57
C LYS A 695 -3.61 30.55 52.12
N ALA A 696 -2.89 29.46 51.77
CA ALA A 696 -3.07 28.77 50.53
C ALA A 696 -4.46 28.11 50.43
N ILE A 697 -4.91 27.49 51.48
CA ILE A 697 -6.21 26.86 51.60
C ILE A 697 -7.34 27.91 51.55
N GLU A 698 -7.17 29.06 52.21
CA GLU A 698 -8.09 30.23 52.09
C GLU A 698 -8.22 30.70 50.63
N ASN A 699 -7.11 30.87 49.91
CA ASN A 699 -7.13 31.27 48.54
C ASN A 699 -7.86 30.27 47.62
N ILE A 700 -7.84 28.98 47.99
CA ILE A 700 -8.61 27.93 47.28
C ILE A 700 -10.11 28.02 47.64
N ALA A 701 -10.41 28.21 48.92
CA ALA A 701 -11.80 28.28 49.43
C ALA A 701 -12.59 29.46 48.84
N THR A 702 -11.90 30.56 48.52
CA THR A 702 -12.50 31.76 47.91
C THR A 702 -12.53 31.69 46.38
N ALA A 703 -12.15 30.60 45.72
CA ALA A 703 -12.25 30.48 44.28
C ALA A 703 -13.71 30.34 43.81
N ASP A 704 -14.06 31.03 42.73
CA ASP A 704 -15.45 31.14 42.26
C ASP A 704 -16.09 29.76 41.98
N ASN A 705 -15.35 28.84 41.41
CA ASN A 705 -15.85 27.50 41.09
C ASN A 705 -15.91 26.56 42.32
N ILE A 706 -15.16 26.82 43.37
CA ILE A 706 -15.30 26.15 44.67
C ILE A 706 -16.60 26.63 45.37
N ILE A 707 -16.85 27.95 45.38
CA ILE A 707 -18.07 28.54 45.91
C ILE A 707 -19.28 28.04 45.12
N PHE A 708 -19.23 28.02 43.81
CA PHE A 708 -20.26 27.49 42.93
C PHE A 708 -20.58 26.00 43.26
N ALA A 709 -19.58 25.17 43.37
CA ALA A 709 -19.76 23.74 43.69
C ALA A 709 -20.33 23.53 45.09
N ARG A 710 -19.92 24.37 46.08
CA ARG A 710 -20.46 24.33 47.45
C ARG A 710 -21.97 24.63 47.45
N ASN A 711 -22.41 25.61 46.72
CA ASN A 711 -23.82 25.95 46.56
C ASN A 711 -24.63 24.83 45.92
N ILE A 712 -24.10 24.14 44.94
CA ILE A 712 -24.72 22.96 44.35
C ILE A 712 -24.82 21.81 45.32
N LEU A 713 -23.74 21.49 46.05
CA LEU A 713 -23.73 20.41 47.05
C LEU A 713 -24.71 20.70 48.22
N ALA A 714 -24.85 21.95 48.59
CA ALA A 714 -25.84 22.36 49.64
C ALA A 714 -27.27 22.09 49.16
N SER A 715 -27.59 22.28 47.89
CA SER A 715 -28.91 22.02 47.29
C SER A 715 -29.12 20.58 46.82
N ASN A 716 -28.06 19.83 46.51
CA ASN A 716 -28.10 18.45 46.05
C ASN A 716 -26.88 17.67 46.61
N PRO A 717 -26.94 17.13 47.84
CA PRO A 717 -25.85 16.45 48.50
C PRO A 717 -25.40 15.15 47.80
N ASP A 718 -26.29 14.50 47.08
CA ASP A 718 -26.07 13.19 46.43
C ASP A 718 -25.63 13.31 44.96
N ILE A 719 -25.31 14.52 44.47
CA ILE A 719 -24.88 14.72 43.13
C ILE A 719 -23.64 13.89 42.77
N ARG A 720 -23.68 13.23 41.63
CA ARG A 720 -22.55 12.40 41.16
C ARG A 720 -21.42 13.26 40.61
N ASN A 721 -20.18 12.75 40.67
CA ASN A 721 -18.98 13.45 40.16
C ASN A 721 -19.11 13.91 38.70
N ILE A 722 -19.73 13.09 37.85
CA ILE A 722 -19.94 13.42 36.42
C ILE A 722 -20.95 14.58 36.27
N GLU A 723 -21.99 14.61 37.05
CA GLU A 723 -23.03 15.66 37.03
C GLU A 723 -22.48 16.98 37.54
N MET A 724 -21.74 16.97 38.65
CA MET A 724 -20.98 18.14 39.11
C MET A 724 -20.02 18.67 38.03
N GLY A 725 -19.26 17.78 37.38
CA GLY A 725 -18.37 18.16 36.30
C GLY A 725 -19.11 18.69 35.05
N GLN A 726 -20.33 18.20 34.80
CA GLN A 726 -21.18 18.70 33.71
C GLN A 726 -21.64 20.15 34.02
N LEU A 727 -22.17 20.38 35.22
CA LEU A 727 -22.60 21.72 35.65
C LEU A 727 -21.48 22.76 35.65
N LEU A 728 -20.29 22.35 36.15
CA LEU A 728 -19.11 23.21 36.09
C LEU A 728 -18.65 23.50 34.64
N SER A 729 -18.71 22.48 33.77
CA SER A 729 -18.36 22.61 32.34
C SER A 729 -19.29 23.61 31.63
N GLU A 730 -20.60 23.53 31.92
CA GLU A 730 -21.63 24.41 31.35
C GLU A 730 -21.51 25.82 31.89
N HIS A 731 -21.45 25.99 33.21
CA HIS A 731 -21.43 27.31 33.88
C HIS A 731 -20.21 28.15 33.48
N TYR A 732 -19.02 27.50 33.41
CA TYR A 732 -17.77 28.17 33.02
C TYR A 732 -17.44 28.05 31.54
N SER A 733 -18.39 27.62 30.71
CA SER A 733 -18.24 27.46 29.25
C SER A 733 -16.98 26.66 28.87
N ARG A 734 -16.71 25.56 29.60
CA ARG A 734 -15.59 24.64 29.35
C ARG A 734 -16.07 23.46 28.53
N ASP A 735 -15.42 23.19 27.42
CA ASP A 735 -15.71 22.00 26.58
C ASP A 735 -14.89 20.81 27.10
N TRP A 736 -15.37 20.17 28.18
CA TRP A 736 -14.71 19.02 28.75
C TRP A 736 -15.23 17.70 28.18
N THR A 737 -14.31 16.76 27.92
CA THR A 737 -14.67 15.37 27.64
C THR A 737 -15.32 14.73 28.87
N THR A 738 -16.07 13.63 28.68
CA THR A 738 -16.70 12.88 29.78
C THR A 738 -15.70 12.51 30.88
N SER A 739 -14.49 12.05 30.49
CA SER A 739 -13.44 11.73 31.45
C SER A 739 -12.93 12.97 32.21
N SER A 740 -12.88 14.13 31.57
CA SER A 740 -12.52 15.39 32.21
C SER A 740 -13.59 15.87 33.17
N LYS A 741 -14.89 15.73 32.83
CA LYS A 741 -16.02 16.06 33.69
C LYS A 741 -15.97 15.23 34.98
N VAL A 742 -15.79 13.90 34.86
CA VAL A 742 -15.64 13.03 36.03
C VAL A 742 -14.44 13.44 36.88
N ARG A 743 -13.31 13.69 36.30
CA ARG A 743 -12.05 14.04 37.01
C ARG A 743 -12.16 15.38 37.75
N TYR A 744 -12.63 16.43 37.06
CA TYR A 744 -12.76 17.75 37.69
C TYR A 744 -13.91 17.78 38.70
N GLY A 745 -15.03 17.13 38.41
CA GLY A 745 -16.13 17.00 39.37
C GLY A 745 -15.66 16.30 40.66
N ASN A 746 -14.96 15.18 40.54
CA ASN A 746 -14.42 14.46 41.71
C ASN A 746 -13.40 15.32 42.48
N SER A 747 -12.49 15.99 41.78
CA SER A 747 -11.49 16.85 42.43
C SER A 747 -12.14 18.00 43.21
N ILE A 748 -13.06 18.71 42.60
CA ILE A 748 -13.75 19.84 43.22
C ILE A 748 -14.60 19.39 44.40
N MET A 749 -15.35 18.29 44.28
CA MET A 749 -16.15 17.74 45.37
C MET A 749 -15.27 17.32 46.56
N ASN A 750 -14.13 16.71 46.35
CA ASN A 750 -13.18 16.37 47.39
C ASN A 750 -12.66 17.60 48.13
N TRP A 751 -12.37 18.67 47.38
CA TRP A 751 -11.94 19.94 47.97
C TRP A 751 -13.07 20.57 48.78
N VAL A 752 -14.29 20.64 48.29
CA VAL A 752 -15.44 21.16 49.06
C VAL A 752 -15.64 20.37 50.37
N LYS A 753 -15.65 19.03 50.29
CA LYS A 753 -15.80 18.17 51.47
C LYS A 753 -14.68 18.39 52.48
N TYR A 754 -13.43 18.55 52.01
CA TYR A 754 -12.29 18.85 52.88
C TYR A 754 -12.43 20.22 53.57
N LEU A 755 -12.86 21.24 52.82
CA LEU A 755 -13.05 22.60 53.35
C LEU A 755 -14.20 22.64 54.38
N ASP A 756 -15.28 21.88 54.15
CA ASP A 756 -16.43 21.85 55.05
C ASP A 756 -16.19 21.00 56.31
N SER A 757 -15.27 20.01 56.24
CA SER A 757 -14.91 19.18 57.41
C SER A 757 -13.89 19.84 58.36
N ASN A 758 -13.25 20.93 57.95
CA ASN A 758 -12.26 21.66 58.77
C ASN A 758 -12.88 22.90 59.41
N GLU A 759 -13.46 22.76 60.58
CA GLU A 759 -14.14 23.81 61.36
C GLU A 759 -13.33 25.12 61.58
N LYS A 760 -12.00 25.06 61.58
CA LYS A 760 -11.14 26.23 61.70
C LYS A 760 -11.14 27.14 60.45
N ILE A 761 -11.58 26.63 59.31
CA ILE A 761 -11.62 27.36 58.04
C ILE A 761 -13.03 27.91 57.79
N SER A 762 -14.10 27.26 58.30
CA SER A 762 -15.46 27.74 58.16
C SER A 762 -15.76 29.01 58.98
N ALA A 763 -14.88 29.38 59.92
CA ALA A 763 -14.98 30.67 60.67
C ALA A 763 -14.45 31.90 59.88
N TYR A 764 -13.83 31.70 58.71
CA TYR A 764 -13.24 32.77 57.86
C TYR A 764 -13.98 32.92 56.49
N ILE A 765 -15.03 32.17 56.28
CA ILE A 765 -15.93 32.31 55.11
C ILE A 765 -17.31 32.78 55.62
#